data_70e5efdb464842c7aa101276db1fb23c
#
_entry.id   70e5efdb464842c7aa101276db1fb23c
#
_cell.length_a   1.000
_cell.length_b   1.000
_cell.length_c   1.000
_cell.angle_alpha   90.00
_cell.angle_beta   90.00
_cell.angle_gamma   90.00
#
_symmetry.space_group_name_H-M   'P 1'
#
loop_
_entity.id
_entity.type
_entity.pdbx_description
1 polymer ?
#
loop_
_entity_poly.entity_id
_entity_poly.type
_entity_poly.pdbx_seq_one_letter_code
_entity_poly.pdbx_strand_id
1 'polypeptide(L)'
;MNNKLFKHAVQVHKFGGSSLASAECINRVVDIIQHNCQLQDIVVVSANGDTTDELIEIYELALSNSEQVHQAIEQLETKQQALIASLLSTEKASDVFEIVIQDIKKLSQWLQLDISEHKAELLAFGESWSANLLAAILSERVCPSFALDARDFLVIDNEISREVVYSESEEKFSAQLKQGSLVVITGFIARDSQGTPCTLGRNGSDYSATIMAALSHAQTVTLWTDVDGIYSADPRVVPLARKLHRVPRSVAKELGRLGNPILHAKTLEPLDKKGSHLHVASSFDPETLGTEVGDFGQIAQQELSVTYLNDLLLAQSYDLQGDAGEEAYHKFSAISGDITKGQLVIRLNQQKGLSEWLAGSDAEVKFTPVSIMAVVGHNIAERGNVKARFKRALRSQRPIAIFNTLHQDSLVAVLPHACTGETLNTIHHAVTKDARHIGLVIAGLGNIGQRFIELLPEQLHHVDALENVHLVGLVSSRKLLLQTDGIDPERAIEEFECCAQGYEPESLVTALANHPYDELIVVDITPSETFSHLYEYFFEQGIHVIGANKWAGSSPLVHYKKLQRLVADNKALWLGNTTVGAGLPINHAIEDLIQSGDEILEISGIFSGTLSWLFEKYDGRTAFSELLLTALEQGITEPDPREDLSGRDVQRKLLILARLAGIELSLEDIDCQNLVPASLCDVPLEEFLSRAKELDEIFAERLADAKARNGCIRYIARLSRQNGQVKAVVGLDVIAQQDAFASLTPCDNIFKVVSQWYQDNPLIIRGPGAGRDVTAAGLHSDLVNACKQLAGKQHQVKLKGIN
;
A
#
# COMPACT_ATOMS: atom_id res chain seq x y z
N MET A 1 7.29 -37.70 -16.11
CA MET A 1 6.70 -38.37 -14.94
C MET A 1 7.44 -37.87 -13.72
N ASN A 2 6.90 -36.96 -12.97
CA ASN A 2 7.14 -36.72 -11.55
C ASN A 2 6.56 -35.35 -11.12
N ASN A 3 5.23 -35.20 -11.24
CA ASN A 3 4.55 -33.99 -10.78
C ASN A 3 3.53 -34.31 -9.66
N LYS A 4 3.85 -35.25 -8.75
CA LYS A 4 2.92 -35.67 -7.68
C LYS A 4 3.45 -35.46 -6.25
N LEU A 5 4.63 -34.85 -6.05
CA LEU A 5 5.22 -34.70 -4.71
C LEU A 5 4.90 -33.37 -4.00
N PHE A 6 4.46 -32.35 -4.71
CA PHE A 6 4.24 -31.02 -4.09
C PHE A 6 2.76 -30.65 -4.13
N LYS A 7 2.05 -30.87 -3.02
CA LYS A 7 0.69 -30.33 -2.79
C LYS A 7 0.69 -28.83 -2.44
N HIS A 8 1.85 -28.28 -2.07
CA HIS A 8 2.07 -26.86 -1.82
C HIS A 8 3.26 -26.38 -2.65
N ALA A 9 3.24 -25.13 -3.05
CA ALA A 9 4.31 -24.53 -3.84
C ALA A 9 5.57 -24.34 -2.98
N VAL A 10 6.72 -24.74 -3.49
CA VAL A 10 8.03 -24.59 -2.84
C VAL A 10 8.35 -23.10 -2.69
N GLN A 11 8.90 -22.71 -1.55
CA GLN A 11 9.45 -21.37 -1.29
C GLN A 11 10.93 -21.46 -0.97
N VAL A 12 11.65 -20.38 -1.28
CA VAL A 12 13.07 -20.22 -0.94
C VAL A 12 13.19 -19.07 0.05
N HIS A 13 13.84 -19.32 1.20
CA HIS A 13 14.10 -18.30 2.21
C HIS A 13 15.62 -18.08 2.33
N LYS A 14 16.08 -16.87 2.12
CA LYS A 14 17.50 -16.55 2.26
C LYS A 14 17.74 -15.65 3.45
N PHE A 15 18.70 -15.97 4.29
CA PHE A 15 19.12 -15.17 5.43
C PHE A 15 20.54 -14.60 5.20
N GLY A 16 20.64 -13.27 5.33
CA GLY A 16 21.91 -12.54 5.18
C GLY A 16 22.84 -12.70 6.39
N GLY A 17 24.10 -12.29 6.25
CA GLY A 17 25.09 -12.36 7.33
C GLY A 17 24.67 -11.60 8.59
N SER A 18 24.09 -10.41 8.46
CA SER A 18 23.53 -9.63 9.57
C SER A 18 22.43 -10.36 10.34
N SER A 19 21.60 -11.14 9.63
CA SER A 19 20.55 -11.97 10.24
C SER A 19 21.10 -13.18 11.01
N LEU A 20 22.37 -13.54 10.79
CA LEU A 20 23.06 -14.69 11.37
C LEU A 20 24.26 -14.26 12.25
N ALA A 21 24.39 -12.99 12.59
CA ALA A 21 25.57 -12.41 13.22
C ALA A 21 25.78 -12.79 14.69
N SER A 22 24.72 -13.18 15.40
CA SER A 22 24.78 -13.50 16.83
C SER A 22 23.77 -14.61 17.18
N ALA A 23 23.90 -15.16 18.36
CA ALA A 23 22.97 -16.16 18.88
C ALA A 23 21.52 -15.64 18.94
N GLU A 24 21.32 -14.38 19.26
CA GLU A 24 20.01 -13.74 19.28
C GLU A 24 19.43 -13.64 17.86
N CYS A 25 20.22 -13.20 16.90
CA CYS A 25 19.85 -13.13 15.50
C CYS A 25 19.48 -14.51 14.94
N ILE A 26 20.30 -15.54 15.21
CA ILE A 26 20.06 -16.92 14.77
C ILE A 26 18.77 -17.49 15.41
N ASN A 27 18.52 -17.23 16.70
CA ASN A 27 17.27 -17.67 17.33
C ASN A 27 16.05 -17.03 16.64
N ARG A 28 16.10 -15.76 16.28
CA ARG A 28 15.04 -15.09 15.50
C ARG A 28 14.86 -15.73 14.11
N VAL A 29 15.96 -16.09 13.44
CA VAL A 29 15.90 -16.85 12.17
C VAL A 29 15.21 -18.18 12.35
N VAL A 30 15.50 -18.90 13.44
CA VAL A 30 14.83 -20.17 13.78
C VAL A 30 13.32 -19.97 13.98
N ASP A 31 12.93 -18.91 14.68
CA ASP A 31 11.52 -18.56 14.89
C ASP A 31 10.83 -18.23 13.55
N ILE A 32 11.49 -17.45 12.68
CA ILE A 32 10.98 -17.14 11.33
C ILE A 32 10.77 -18.42 10.51
N ILE A 33 11.76 -19.33 10.53
CA ILE A 33 11.67 -20.62 9.81
C ILE A 33 10.54 -21.46 10.36
N GLN A 34 10.40 -21.55 11.67
CA GLN A 34 9.35 -22.31 12.32
C GLN A 34 7.94 -21.86 11.92
N HIS A 35 7.74 -20.55 11.72
CA HIS A 35 6.42 -19.98 11.39
C HIS A 35 6.15 -19.91 9.88
N ASN A 36 7.20 -19.79 9.04
CA ASN A 36 7.02 -19.49 7.62
C ASN A 36 7.46 -20.61 6.67
N CYS A 37 8.23 -21.62 7.13
CA CYS A 37 8.75 -22.67 6.26
C CYS A 37 8.04 -24.00 6.45
N GLN A 38 7.93 -24.74 5.36
CA GLN A 38 7.51 -26.13 5.33
C GLN A 38 8.70 -27.05 4.99
N LEU A 39 8.58 -28.36 5.21
CA LEU A 39 9.68 -29.29 5.01
C LEU A 39 10.22 -29.38 3.57
N GLN A 40 9.41 -28.96 2.57
CA GLN A 40 9.82 -28.91 1.17
C GLN A 40 10.48 -27.60 0.76
N ASP A 41 10.46 -26.59 1.63
CA ASP A 41 11.06 -25.30 1.34
C ASP A 41 12.59 -25.38 1.44
N ILE A 42 13.24 -24.36 0.92
CA ILE A 42 14.70 -24.27 0.83
C ILE A 42 15.15 -23.07 1.64
N VAL A 43 16.11 -23.28 2.52
CA VAL A 43 16.76 -22.22 3.27
C VAL A 43 18.16 -22.00 2.70
N VAL A 44 18.50 -20.76 2.32
CA VAL A 44 19.84 -20.37 1.84
C VAL A 44 20.47 -19.42 2.86
N VAL A 45 21.71 -19.69 3.26
CA VAL A 45 22.40 -18.87 4.27
C VAL A 45 23.67 -18.25 3.75
N SER A 46 23.99 -17.04 4.24
CA SER A 46 25.32 -16.43 4.15
C SER A 46 26.18 -16.89 5.32
N ALA A 47 27.46 -16.56 5.29
CA ALA A 47 28.34 -16.68 6.45
C ALA A 47 27.79 -15.87 7.64
N ASN A 48 28.15 -16.27 8.87
CA ASN A 48 27.70 -15.62 10.10
C ASN A 48 28.36 -14.25 10.28
N GLY A 49 27.60 -13.17 10.32
CA GLY A 49 28.09 -11.80 10.56
C GLY A 49 29.25 -11.43 9.60
N ASP A 50 30.38 -11.06 10.17
CA ASP A 50 31.56 -10.57 9.43
C ASP A 50 32.55 -11.68 9.07
N THR A 51 32.17 -12.96 9.21
CA THR A 51 33.08 -14.11 9.01
C THR A 51 33.74 -14.14 7.62
N THR A 52 33.01 -13.70 6.57
CA THR A 52 33.59 -13.60 5.22
C THR A 52 34.70 -12.55 5.17
N ASP A 53 34.53 -11.39 5.82
CA ASP A 53 35.54 -10.32 5.87
C ASP A 53 36.77 -10.76 6.71
N GLU A 54 36.56 -11.48 7.81
CA GLU A 54 37.63 -12.08 8.62
C GLU A 54 38.43 -13.12 7.82
N LEU A 55 37.76 -13.93 7.00
CA LEU A 55 38.45 -14.88 6.10
C LEU A 55 39.22 -14.18 4.98
N ILE A 56 38.73 -13.05 4.47
CA ILE A 56 39.48 -12.21 3.50
C ILE A 56 40.70 -11.60 4.17
N GLU A 57 40.58 -11.08 5.39
CA GLU A 57 41.69 -10.54 6.15
C GLU A 57 42.77 -11.59 6.39
N ILE A 58 42.39 -12.80 6.82
CA ILE A 58 43.31 -13.94 6.99
C ILE A 58 44.05 -14.26 5.68
N TYR A 59 43.31 -14.26 4.55
CA TYR A 59 43.91 -14.47 3.24
C TYR A 59 44.96 -13.41 2.89
N GLU A 60 44.69 -12.14 3.10
CA GLU A 60 45.56 -11.02 2.81
C GLU A 60 46.81 -11.02 3.74
N LEU A 61 46.59 -11.29 5.03
CA LEU A 61 47.69 -11.47 6.00
C LEU A 61 48.61 -12.61 5.60
N ALA A 62 48.02 -13.73 5.14
CA ALA A 62 48.80 -14.87 4.69
C ALA A 62 49.63 -14.59 3.42
N LEU A 63 49.03 -13.89 2.43
CA LEU A 63 49.77 -13.46 1.23
C LEU A 63 50.94 -12.52 1.54
N SER A 64 50.82 -11.68 2.57
CA SER A 64 51.84 -10.76 3.03
C SER A 64 52.86 -11.41 4.00
N ASN A 65 52.72 -12.70 4.29
CA ASN A 65 53.51 -13.44 5.29
C ASN A 65 53.52 -12.76 6.68
N SER A 66 52.40 -12.19 7.09
CA SER A 66 52.26 -11.52 8.37
C SER A 66 52.26 -12.50 9.55
N GLU A 67 53.01 -12.20 10.62
CA GLU A 67 52.99 -12.97 11.86
C GLU A 67 51.60 -12.95 12.54
N GLN A 68 50.76 -12.01 12.19
CA GLN A 68 49.40 -11.84 12.74
C GLN A 68 48.37 -12.87 12.22
N VAL A 69 48.71 -13.61 11.16
CA VAL A 69 47.78 -14.60 10.55
C VAL A 69 47.33 -15.65 11.56
N HIS A 70 48.22 -16.17 12.39
CA HIS A 70 47.87 -17.18 13.39
C HIS A 70 46.95 -16.65 14.48
N GLN A 71 47.15 -15.41 14.89
CA GLN A 71 46.30 -14.76 15.87
C GLN A 71 44.89 -14.53 15.31
N ALA A 72 44.80 -14.11 14.06
CA ALA A 72 43.51 -13.91 13.39
C ALA A 72 42.73 -15.24 13.28
N ILE A 73 43.41 -16.33 12.95
CA ILE A 73 42.79 -17.67 12.90
C ILE A 73 42.30 -18.11 14.29
N GLU A 74 43.10 -17.95 15.35
CA GLU A 74 42.69 -18.30 16.71
C GLU A 74 41.50 -17.49 17.21
N GLN A 75 41.43 -16.21 16.86
CA GLN A 75 40.29 -15.34 17.18
C GLN A 75 39.04 -15.81 16.49
N LEU A 76 39.11 -16.11 15.18
CA LEU A 76 37.99 -16.65 14.40
C LEU A 76 37.51 -17.99 14.95
N GLU A 77 38.42 -18.92 15.26
CA GLU A 77 38.09 -20.22 15.86
C GLU A 77 37.36 -20.07 17.20
N THR A 78 37.89 -19.21 18.08
CA THR A 78 37.30 -18.93 19.40
C THR A 78 35.88 -18.34 19.25
N LYS A 79 35.69 -17.40 18.31
CA LYS A 79 34.40 -16.79 18.02
C LYS A 79 33.39 -17.82 17.54
N GLN A 80 33.76 -18.68 16.59
CA GLN A 80 32.88 -19.73 16.09
C GLN A 80 32.53 -20.76 17.19
N GLN A 81 33.50 -21.16 18.01
CA GLN A 81 33.24 -22.07 19.13
C GLN A 81 32.24 -21.48 20.14
N ALA A 82 32.41 -20.22 20.51
CA ALA A 82 31.54 -19.54 21.44
C ALA A 82 30.09 -19.43 20.88
N LEU A 83 29.95 -19.11 19.58
CA LEU A 83 28.67 -19.04 18.92
C LEU A 83 27.97 -20.41 18.91
N ILE A 84 28.65 -21.46 18.48
CA ILE A 84 28.12 -22.83 18.42
C ILE A 84 27.68 -23.30 19.80
N ALA A 85 28.54 -23.14 20.82
CA ALA A 85 28.29 -23.56 22.20
C ALA A 85 27.11 -22.82 22.86
N SER A 86 26.80 -21.60 22.40
CA SER A 86 25.67 -20.81 22.93
C SER A 86 24.32 -21.26 22.37
N LEU A 87 24.28 -22.04 21.29
CA LEU A 87 23.07 -22.35 20.52
C LEU A 87 22.67 -23.82 20.55
N LEU A 88 23.60 -24.74 20.73
CA LEU A 88 23.40 -26.18 20.66
C LEU A 88 23.67 -26.88 21.99
N SER A 89 23.10 -28.07 22.18
CA SER A 89 23.49 -28.98 23.24
C SER A 89 24.96 -29.40 23.08
N THR A 90 25.61 -29.78 24.19
CA THR A 90 27.05 -30.10 24.21
C THR A 90 27.45 -31.15 23.17
N GLU A 91 26.62 -32.16 22.95
CA GLU A 91 26.88 -33.24 21.98
C GLU A 91 26.84 -32.67 20.55
N LYS A 92 25.78 -31.96 20.18
CA LYS A 92 25.59 -31.38 18.86
C LYS A 92 26.60 -30.26 18.57
N ALA A 93 26.95 -29.48 19.58
CA ALA A 93 27.95 -28.41 19.48
C ALA A 93 29.33 -29.01 19.13
N SER A 94 29.69 -30.17 19.70
CA SER A 94 30.93 -30.88 19.37
C SER A 94 30.97 -31.32 17.91
N ASP A 95 29.88 -31.92 17.41
CA ASP A 95 29.78 -32.38 16.03
C ASP A 95 29.96 -31.22 15.02
N VAL A 96 29.29 -30.09 15.26
CA VAL A 96 29.38 -28.90 14.37
C VAL A 96 30.74 -28.21 14.47
N PHE A 97 31.34 -28.17 15.69
CA PHE A 97 32.65 -27.53 15.87
C PHE A 97 33.79 -28.37 15.26
N GLU A 98 33.64 -29.68 15.19
CA GLU A 98 34.64 -30.55 14.51
C GLU A 98 34.80 -30.15 13.02
N ILE A 99 33.71 -29.70 12.36
CA ILE A 99 33.79 -29.19 10.97
C ILE A 99 34.70 -27.97 10.91
N VAL A 100 34.52 -27.02 11.83
CA VAL A 100 35.34 -25.81 11.92
C VAL A 100 36.81 -26.17 12.13
N ILE A 101 37.12 -27.11 13.07
CA ILE A 101 38.46 -27.58 13.35
C ILE A 101 39.12 -28.21 12.12
N GLN A 102 38.35 -29.01 11.37
CA GLN A 102 38.89 -29.68 10.17
C GLN A 102 39.25 -28.64 9.08
N ASP A 103 38.42 -27.61 8.89
CA ASP A 103 38.67 -26.55 7.92
C ASP A 103 39.85 -25.69 8.35
N ILE A 104 40.04 -25.37 9.64
CA ILE A 104 41.20 -24.66 10.17
C ILE A 104 42.46 -25.50 10.01
N LYS A 105 42.42 -26.81 10.16
CA LYS A 105 43.55 -27.69 9.87
C LYS A 105 43.94 -27.62 8.38
N LYS A 106 42.94 -27.62 7.46
CA LYS A 106 43.24 -27.42 6.02
C LYS A 106 43.87 -26.06 5.76
N LEU A 107 43.34 -24.99 6.34
CA LEU A 107 43.93 -23.66 6.24
C LEU A 107 45.38 -23.65 6.72
N SER A 108 45.67 -24.28 7.86
CA SER A 108 47.04 -24.41 8.38
C SER A 108 48.00 -25.15 7.43
N GLN A 109 47.46 -26.11 6.67
CA GLN A 109 48.23 -26.81 5.62
C GLN A 109 48.53 -25.89 4.43
N TRP A 110 47.50 -25.11 3.96
CA TRP A 110 47.68 -24.17 2.87
C TRP A 110 48.70 -23.04 3.18
N LEU A 111 48.71 -22.60 4.43
CA LEU A 111 49.73 -21.63 4.90
C LEU A 111 51.16 -22.15 4.80
N GLN A 112 51.38 -23.48 4.85
CA GLN A 112 52.69 -24.08 4.69
C GLN A 112 53.06 -24.36 3.23
N LEU A 113 52.08 -24.35 2.32
CA LEU A 113 52.26 -24.60 0.88
C LEU A 113 52.17 -23.30 0.08
N ASP A 114 51.02 -23.02 -0.45
CA ASP A 114 50.66 -21.76 -1.13
C ASP A 114 49.18 -21.53 -1.02
N ILE A 115 48.76 -20.49 -0.33
CA ILE A 115 47.38 -20.13 -0.14
C ILE A 115 46.74 -19.43 -1.36
N SER A 116 47.54 -18.94 -2.30
CA SER A 116 47.07 -18.12 -3.41
C SER A 116 46.05 -18.81 -4.30
N GLU A 117 46.13 -20.13 -4.46
CA GLU A 117 45.21 -20.94 -5.25
C GLU A 117 43.91 -21.31 -4.49
N HIS A 118 43.88 -21.12 -3.16
CA HIS A 118 42.80 -21.61 -2.29
C HIS A 118 41.77 -20.52 -1.85
N LYS A 119 41.81 -19.32 -2.46
CA LYS A 119 40.94 -18.20 -2.04
C LYS A 119 39.49 -18.55 -2.02
N ALA A 120 38.96 -19.16 -3.09
CA ALA A 120 37.54 -19.48 -3.20
C ALA A 120 37.11 -20.54 -2.20
N GLU A 121 37.98 -21.50 -1.92
CA GLU A 121 37.74 -22.60 -0.97
C GLU A 121 37.78 -22.08 0.49
N LEU A 122 38.74 -21.19 0.81
CA LEU A 122 38.79 -20.51 2.09
C LEU A 122 37.53 -19.69 2.39
N LEU A 123 37.09 -18.86 1.44
CA LEU A 123 35.89 -18.08 1.61
C LEU A 123 34.63 -18.94 1.79
N ALA A 124 34.60 -20.16 1.23
CA ALA A 124 33.49 -21.08 1.39
C ALA A 124 33.30 -21.62 2.82
N PHE A 125 34.30 -21.51 3.68
CA PHE A 125 34.20 -22.00 5.07
C PHE A 125 33.08 -21.29 5.83
N GLY A 126 32.95 -19.97 5.67
CA GLY A 126 31.95 -19.18 6.38
C GLY A 126 30.53 -19.66 6.12
N GLU A 127 30.16 -19.87 4.85
CA GLU A 127 28.85 -20.37 4.46
C GLU A 127 28.64 -21.83 4.89
N SER A 128 29.69 -22.66 4.82
CA SER A 128 29.62 -24.05 5.28
C SER A 128 29.35 -24.14 6.79
N TRP A 129 30.04 -23.34 7.58
CA TRP A 129 29.86 -23.30 9.05
C TRP A 129 28.47 -22.81 9.40
N SER A 130 27.99 -21.75 8.74
CA SER A 130 26.67 -21.20 8.93
C SER A 130 25.55 -22.21 8.59
N ALA A 131 25.66 -22.90 7.45
CA ALA A 131 24.68 -23.89 7.02
C ALA A 131 24.60 -25.10 7.97
N ASN A 132 25.75 -25.62 8.38
CA ASN A 132 25.84 -26.75 9.32
C ASN A 132 25.30 -26.36 10.70
N LEU A 133 25.64 -25.18 11.22
CA LEU A 133 25.14 -24.66 12.48
C LEU A 133 23.61 -24.54 12.45
N LEU A 134 23.05 -23.82 11.45
CA LEU A 134 21.61 -23.62 11.36
C LEU A 134 20.86 -24.96 11.17
N ALA A 135 21.36 -25.85 10.33
CA ALA A 135 20.75 -27.16 10.13
C ALA A 135 20.72 -28.00 11.43
N ALA A 136 21.80 -27.94 12.21
CA ALA A 136 21.87 -28.63 13.52
C ALA A 136 20.88 -28.06 14.52
N ILE A 137 20.75 -26.73 14.62
CA ILE A 137 19.78 -26.07 15.49
C ILE A 137 18.35 -26.44 15.09
N LEU A 138 18.02 -26.36 13.79
CA LEU A 138 16.70 -26.71 13.29
C LEU A 138 16.37 -28.19 13.54
N SER A 139 17.35 -29.07 13.32
CA SER A 139 17.19 -30.50 13.58
C SER A 139 16.98 -30.84 15.07
N GLU A 140 17.53 -30.01 15.98
CA GLU A 140 17.37 -30.20 17.42
C GLU A 140 16.05 -29.62 17.94
N ARG A 141 15.58 -28.47 17.35
CA ARG A 141 14.52 -27.67 17.98
C ARG A 141 13.21 -27.58 17.17
N VAL A 142 13.25 -27.80 15.84
CA VAL A 142 12.11 -27.50 14.98
C VAL A 142 11.67 -28.72 14.15
N CYS A 143 12.52 -29.20 13.25
CA CYS A 143 12.18 -30.29 12.32
C CYS A 143 13.46 -30.94 11.78
N PRO A 144 13.38 -32.18 11.27
CA PRO A 144 14.52 -32.84 10.64
C PRO A 144 15.10 -31.93 9.54
N SER A 145 16.38 -31.59 9.67
CA SER A 145 17.05 -30.66 8.78
C SER A 145 18.48 -31.12 8.48
N PHE A 146 19.01 -30.75 7.31
CA PHE A 146 20.38 -31.07 6.94
C PHE A 146 21.00 -29.93 6.14
N ALA A 147 22.32 -29.77 6.25
CA ALA A 147 23.09 -28.85 5.44
C ALA A 147 23.46 -29.48 4.09
N LEU A 148 23.44 -28.67 3.04
CA LEU A 148 23.86 -29.06 1.70
C LEU A 148 24.80 -28.00 1.13
N ASP A 149 26.01 -28.45 0.76
CA ASP A 149 27.01 -27.56 0.16
C ASP A 149 26.65 -27.31 -1.32
N ALA A 150 26.55 -26.06 -1.71
CA ALA A 150 26.21 -25.70 -3.10
C ALA A 150 27.25 -26.20 -4.11
N ARG A 151 28.51 -26.39 -3.70
CA ARG A 151 29.58 -26.98 -4.53
C ARG A 151 29.29 -28.43 -4.95
N ASP A 152 28.41 -29.13 -4.27
CA ASP A 152 28.08 -30.50 -4.62
C ASP A 152 27.13 -30.62 -5.81
N PHE A 153 26.37 -29.53 -6.14
CA PHE A 153 25.38 -29.56 -7.20
C PHE A 153 25.37 -28.35 -8.12
N LEU A 154 25.80 -27.16 -7.65
CA LEU A 154 25.72 -25.94 -8.44
C LEU A 154 26.93 -25.79 -9.36
N VAL A 155 26.70 -25.86 -10.67
CA VAL A 155 27.72 -25.78 -11.72
C VAL A 155 27.59 -24.46 -12.47
N ILE A 156 28.74 -23.78 -12.62
CA ILE A 156 28.88 -22.52 -13.34
C ILE A 156 29.78 -22.73 -14.56
N ASP A 157 29.37 -22.20 -15.72
CA ASP A 157 30.27 -22.07 -16.87
C ASP A 157 31.23 -20.89 -16.63
N ASN A 158 32.48 -21.22 -16.33
CA ASN A 158 33.49 -20.20 -16.00
C ASN A 158 34.32 -19.78 -17.23
N GLU A 159 34.19 -20.45 -18.36
CA GLU A 159 35.05 -20.21 -19.53
C GLU A 159 34.56 -19.04 -20.40
N ILE A 160 33.24 -18.83 -20.51
CA ILE A 160 32.67 -17.86 -21.46
C ILE A 160 31.81 -16.78 -20.76
N SER A 161 30.82 -17.18 -19.95
CA SER A 161 29.77 -16.24 -19.46
C SER A 161 29.64 -16.17 -17.95
N ARG A 162 30.25 -17.07 -17.19
CA ARG A 162 29.97 -17.28 -15.75
C ARG A 162 28.48 -17.48 -15.45
N GLU A 163 27.80 -18.17 -16.34
CA GLU A 163 26.37 -18.50 -16.19
C GLU A 163 26.17 -19.88 -15.52
N VAL A 164 25.00 -20.04 -14.92
CA VAL A 164 24.60 -21.30 -14.29
C VAL A 164 24.27 -22.34 -15.36
N VAL A 165 24.87 -23.53 -15.26
CA VAL A 165 24.50 -24.70 -16.08
C VAL A 165 23.28 -25.37 -15.43
N TYR A 166 22.08 -24.83 -15.75
CA TYR A 166 20.84 -25.19 -15.06
C TYR A 166 20.48 -26.68 -15.15
N SER A 167 20.59 -27.32 -16.32
CA SER A 167 20.20 -28.71 -16.50
C SER A 167 21.01 -29.68 -15.62
N GLU A 168 22.33 -29.48 -15.54
CA GLU A 168 23.20 -30.29 -14.71
C GLU A 168 23.02 -30.01 -13.22
N SER A 169 22.88 -28.74 -12.88
CA SER A 169 22.64 -28.30 -11.49
C SER A 169 21.32 -28.82 -10.93
N GLU A 170 20.25 -28.82 -11.74
CA GLU A 170 18.91 -29.30 -11.35
C GLU A 170 18.94 -30.84 -11.10
N GLU A 171 19.58 -31.61 -11.98
CA GLU A 171 19.72 -33.04 -11.81
C GLU A 171 20.50 -33.41 -10.54
N LYS A 172 21.67 -32.80 -10.35
CA LYS A 172 22.51 -33.01 -9.15
C LYS A 172 21.80 -32.58 -7.88
N PHE A 173 21.11 -31.41 -7.88
CA PHE A 173 20.35 -30.93 -6.73
C PHE A 173 19.21 -31.89 -6.34
N SER A 174 18.42 -32.31 -7.32
CA SER A 174 17.30 -33.23 -7.07
C SER A 174 17.75 -34.57 -6.46
N ALA A 175 18.93 -35.02 -6.82
CA ALA A 175 19.51 -36.27 -6.26
C ALA A 175 19.96 -36.15 -4.78
N GLN A 176 20.17 -34.90 -4.29
CA GLN A 176 20.66 -34.64 -2.91
C GLN A 176 19.51 -34.42 -1.91
N LEU A 177 18.27 -34.16 -2.40
CA LEU A 177 17.15 -33.87 -1.53
C LEU A 177 16.74 -35.12 -0.69
N LYS A 178 16.52 -34.89 0.62
CA LYS A 178 16.04 -35.89 1.57
C LYS A 178 14.56 -35.67 1.85
N GLN A 179 13.76 -36.70 1.60
CA GLN A 179 12.32 -36.65 1.85
C GLN A 179 12.01 -36.41 3.34
N GLY A 180 11.13 -35.47 3.65
CA GLY A 180 10.71 -35.18 5.01
C GLY A 180 11.72 -34.40 5.85
N SER A 181 12.69 -33.75 5.22
CA SER A 181 13.69 -32.91 5.89
C SER A 181 13.83 -31.55 5.19
N LEU A 182 13.96 -30.49 5.98
CA LEU A 182 14.25 -29.16 5.48
C LEU A 182 15.74 -29.07 5.07
N VAL A 183 16.03 -28.49 3.91
CA VAL A 183 17.40 -28.32 3.42
C VAL A 183 17.92 -26.91 3.70
N VAL A 184 19.11 -26.81 4.28
CA VAL A 184 19.85 -25.56 4.48
C VAL A 184 21.05 -25.55 3.55
N ILE A 185 21.10 -24.61 2.61
CA ILE A 185 22.06 -24.54 1.51
C ILE A 185 23.05 -23.42 1.74
N THR A 186 24.30 -23.66 1.47
CA THR A 186 25.35 -22.63 1.45
C THR A 186 25.10 -21.65 0.30
N GLY A 187 25.04 -20.35 0.60
CA GLY A 187 25.02 -19.30 -0.40
C GLY A 187 26.41 -19.01 -0.98
N PHE A 188 26.53 -18.07 -1.92
CA PHE A 188 27.76 -17.46 -2.41
C PHE A 188 28.73 -18.37 -3.19
N ILE A 189 28.72 -19.66 -2.99
CA ILE A 189 29.70 -20.62 -3.51
C ILE A 189 29.09 -21.55 -4.56
N ALA A 190 29.95 -22.03 -5.46
CA ALA A 190 29.62 -22.98 -6.53
C ALA A 190 30.89 -23.75 -6.98
N ARG A 191 30.77 -24.61 -7.97
CA ARG A 191 31.89 -25.16 -8.75
C ARG A 191 31.74 -24.80 -10.22
N ASP A 192 32.91 -24.67 -10.89
CA ASP A 192 32.90 -24.59 -12.35
C ASP A 192 32.70 -25.97 -12.99
N SER A 193 32.58 -25.99 -14.32
CA SER A 193 32.42 -27.22 -15.11
C SER A 193 33.60 -28.21 -15.00
N GLN A 194 34.76 -27.75 -14.52
CA GLN A 194 35.95 -28.57 -14.24
C GLN A 194 36.02 -29.09 -12.81
N GLY A 195 35.05 -28.70 -11.98
CA GLY A 195 34.96 -29.06 -10.57
C GLY A 195 35.76 -28.16 -9.63
N THR A 196 36.33 -27.05 -10.11
CA THR A 196 37.09 -26.11 -9.28
C THR A 196 36.13 -25.23 -8.46
N PRO A 197 36.35 -25.06 -7.15
CA PRO A 197 35.53 -24.16 -6.33
C PRO A 197 35.62 -22.72 -6.84
N CYS A 198 34.47 -22.05 -6.91
CA CYS A 198 34.36 -20.65 -7.31
C CYS A 198 33.32 -19.92 -6.48
N THR A 199 33.37 -18.58 -6.49
CA THR A 199 32.40 -17.72 -5.82
C THR A 199 31.52 -17.00 -6.82
N LEU A 200 30.25 -16.73 -6.43
CA LEU A 200 29.27 -16.02 -7.27
C LEU A 200 29.48 -14.49 -7.29
N GLY A 201 30.46 -13.99 -6.54
CA GLY A 201 30.80 -12.58 -6.45
C GLY A 201 29.90 -11.79 -5.49
N ARG A 202 29.86 -10.46 -5.65
CA ARG A 202 29.10 -9.57 -4.75
C ARG A 202 27.62 -9.93 -4.75
N ASN A 203 26.96 -9.95 -3.59
CA ASN A 203 25.59 -10.40 -3.35
C ASN A 203 25.35 -11.88 -3.77
N GLY A 204 26.40 -12.71 -3.70
CA GLY A 204 26.37 -14.08 -4.17
C GLY A 204 25.35 -14.96 -3.47
N SER A 205 25.05 -14.73 -2.18
CA SER A 205 24.03 -15.52 -1.45
C SER A 205 22.60 -15.18 -1.90
N ASP A 206 22.30 -13.91 -2.25
CA ASP A 206 21.01 -13.52 -2.84
C ASP A 206 20.86 -14.14 -4.22
N TYR A 207 21.96 -14.15 -5.01
CA TYR A 207 21.99 -14.82 -6.29
C TYR A 207 21.81 -16.33 -6.17
N SER A 208 22.44 -16.96 -5.15
CA SER A 208 22.20 -18.38 -4.83
C SER A 208 20.72 -18.66 -4.58
N ALA A 209 20.06 -17.83 -3.80
CA ALA A 209 18.63 -18.02 -3.48
C ALA A 209 17.74 -17.99 -4.72
N THR A 210 17.98 -17.06 -5.64
CA THR A 210 17.22 -16.97 -6.88
C THR A 210 17.56 -18.08 -7.88
N ILE A 211 18.82 -18.55 -7.91
CA ILE A 211 19.21 -19.78 -8.63
C ILE A 211 18.44 -20.96 -8.05
N MET A 212 18.40 -21.10 -6.73
CA MET A 212 17.66 -22.18 -6.08
C MET A 212 16.18 -22.17 -6.42
N ALA A 213 15.57 -20.98 -6.51
CA ALA A 213 14.17 -20.84 -6.95
C ALA A 213 13.99 -21.34 -8.39
N ALA A 214 14.93 -21.04 -9.28
CA ALA A 214 14.87 -21.51 -10.66
C ALA A 214 15.06 -23.03 -10.75
N LEU A 215 15.96 -23.63 -9.96
CA LEU A 215 16.24 -25.08 -9.91
C LEU A 215 15.09 -25.87 -9.28
N SER A 216 14.44 -25.33 -8.24
CA SER A 216 13.36 -25.99 -7.50
C SER A 216 11.96 -25.65 -8.01
N HIS A 217 11.82 -24.79 -9.02
CA HIS A 217 10.55 -24.24 -9.49
C HIS A 217 9.73 -23.57 -8.38
N ALA A 218 10.41 -22.87 -7.47
CA ALA A 218 9.77 -22.17 -6.36
C ALA A 218 8.89 -21.02 -6.87
N GLN A 219 7.76 -20.79 -6.20
CA GLN A 219 6.89 -19.65 -6.52
C GLN A 219 7.43 -18.33 -5.96
N THR A 220 8.04 -18.39 -4.79
CA THR A 220 8.49 -17.20 -4.08
C THR A 220 9.89 -17.38 -3.54
N VAL A 221 10.69 -16.32 -3.62
CA VAL A 221 11.97 -16.19 -2.91
C VAL A 221 11.83 -15.05 -1.90
N THR A 222 12.06 -15.32 -0.62
CA THR A 222 12.11 -14.28 0.40
C THR A 222 13.55 -14.00 0.81
N LEU A 223 14.01 -12.78 0.58
CA LEU A 223 15.29 -12.28 1.08
C LEU A 223 15.06 -11.61 2.44
N TRP A 224 15.45 -12.32 3.50
CA TRP A 224 15.47 -11.79 4.86
C TRP A 224 16.75 -11.01 5.09
N THR A 225 16.62 -9.71 5.34
CA THR A 225 17.74 -8.77 5.46
C THR A 225 17.53 -7.86 6.69
N ASP A 226 18.42 -6.89 6.90
CA ASP A 226 18.37 -5.89 7.96
C ASP A 226 17.44 -4.70 7.66
N VAL A 227 16.86 -4.65 6.44
CA VAL A 227 15.92 -3.64 6.01
C VAL A 227 14.56 -4.28 5.72
N ASP A 228 13.51 -3.51 5.91
CA ASP A 228 12.13 -3.98 5.80
C ASP A 228 11.52 -3.83 4.39
N GLY A 229 12.35 -3.59 3.37
CA GLY A 229 11.92 -3.51 1.97
C GLY A 229 12.72 -2.52 1.14
N ILE A 230 12.27 -2.32 -0.10
CA ILE A 230 12.81 -1.35 -1.06
C ILE A 230 12.10 -0.01 -0.84
N TYR A 231 12.86 1.08 -0.91
CA TYR A 231 12.35 2.42 -0.68
C TYR A 231 12.45 3.31 -1.92
N SER A 232 11.64 4.36 -1.94
CA SER A 232 11.67 5.40 -3.00
C SER A 232 12.97 6.20 -3.04
N ALA A 233 13.81 6.11 -2.01
CA ALA A 233 15.22 6.51 -1.91
C ALA A 233 15.82 5.87 -0.66
N ASP A 234 17.13 6.01 -0.41
CA ASP A 234 17.74 5.53 0.83
C ASP A 234 17.14 6.23 2.07
N PRO A 235 16.39 5.52 2.94
CA PRO A 235 15.70 6.13 4.08
C PRO A 235 16.66 6.72 5.13
N ARG A 236 17.93 6.27 5.16
CA ARG A 236 18.96 6.81 6.06
C ARG A 236 19.38 8.22 5.65
N VAL A 237 19.19 8.57 4.39
CA VAL A 237 19.57 9.86 3.79
C VAL A 237 18.35 10.74 3.51
N VAL A 238 17.24 10.15 3.11
CA VAL A 238 15.99 10.82 2.75
C VAL A 238 14.90 10.47 3.76
N PRO A 239 14.61 11.32 4.75
CA PRO A 239 13.61 11.04 5.78
C PRO A 239 12.18 10.87 5.27
N LEU A 240 11.88 11.35 4.06
CA LEU A 240 10.58 11.22 3.39
C LEU A 240 10.54 10.06 2.39
N ALA A 241 11.57 9.21 2.37
CA ALA A 241 11.55 8.01 1.57
C ALA A 241 10.41 7.09 2.02
N ARG A 242 9.69 6.54 1.06
CA ARG A 242 8.57 5.62 1.31
C ARG A 242 8.95 4.21 0.93
N LYS A 243 8.48 3.25 1.70
CA LYS A 243 8.59 1.84 1.33
C LYS A 243 7.71 1.57 0.10
N LEU A 244 8.28 0.91 -0.89
CA LEU A 244 7.59 0.46 -2.07
C LEU A 244 7.08 -0.96 -1.78
N HIS A 245 5.77 -1.12 -1.68
CA HIS A 245 5.20 -2.43 -1.35
C HIS A 245 5.27 -3.41 -2.52
N ARG A 246 5.19 -2.89 -3.74
CA ARG A 246 5.28 -3.67 -4.98
C ARG A 246 6.14 -2.97 -6.01
N VAL A 247 7.11 -3.69 -6.54
CA VAL A 247 8.05 -3.16 -7.53
C VAL A 247 8.00 -4.05 -8.76
N PRO A 248 7.67 -3.51 -9.94
CA PRO A 248 7.74 -4.26 -11.19
C PRO A 248 9.15 -4.81 -11.41
N ARG A 249 9.24 -6.02 -11.95
CA ARG A 249 10.52 -6.72 -12.15
C ARG A 249 11.51 -5.91 -13.00
N SER A 250 11.02 -5.22 -14.04
CA SER A 250 11.84 -4.35 -14.88
C SER A 250 12.44 -3.18 -14.09
N VAL A 251 11.62 -2.56 -13.24
CA VAL A 251 12.04 -1.46 -12.33
C VAL A 251 13.07 -1.97 -11.30
N ALA A 252 12.84 -3.16 -10.72
CA ALA A 252 13.77 -3.77 -9.78
C ALA A 252 15.15 -4.05 -10.40
N LYS A 253 15.20 -4.52 -11.66
CA LYS A 253 16.44 -4.70 -12.41
C LYS A 253 17.18 -3.38 -12.63
N GLU A 254 16.46 -2.33 -13.01
CA GLU A 254 17.04 -1.01 -13.18
C GLU A 254 17.59 -0.45 -11.85
N LEU A 255 16.85 -0.59 -10.74
CA LEU A 255 17.33 -0.23 -9.41
C LEU A 255 18.63 -0.96 -9.06
N GLY A 256 18.67 -2.27 -9.28
CA GLY A 256 19.87 -3.08 -9.02
C GLY A 256 21.07 -2.67 -9.89
N ARG A 257 20.85 -2.24 -11.13
CA ARG A 257 21.88 -1.74 -12.04
C ARG A 257 22.37 -0.36 -11.63
N LEU A 258 21.49 0.51 -11.16
CA LEU A 258 21.75 1.90 -10.81
C LEU A 258 22.17 2.10 -9.35
N GLY A 259 22.56 1.02 -8.64
CA GLY A 259 23.21 1.11 -7.34
C GLY A 259 22.31 1.07 -6.13
N ASN A 260 21.07 0.53 -6.27
CA ASN A 260 20.27 0.23 -5.10
C ASN A 260 21.03 -0.74 -4.17
N PRO A 261 21.15 -0.44 -2.86
CA PRO A 261 21.95 -1.27 -1.95
C PRO A 261 21.33 -2.66 -1.68
N ILE A 262 20.03 -2.83 -1.90
CA ILE A 262 19.30 -4.04 -1.54
C ILE A 262 19.25 -5.02 -2.72
N LEU A 263 19.08 -4.51 -3.94
CA LEU A 263 18.96 -5.32 -5.14
C LEU A 263 20.24 -5.32 -5.97
N HIS A 264 20.54 -6.45 -6.58
CA HIS A 264 21.57 -6.57 -7.61
C HIS A 264 20.96 -7.15 -8.89
N ALA A 265 21.29 -6.57 -10.05
CA ALA A 265 20.69 -6.98 -11.32
C ALA A 265 20.83 -8.48 -11.59
N LYS A 266 21.99 -9.09 -11.33
CA LYS A 266 22.21 -10.54 -11.47
C LYS A 266 21.30 -11.39 -10.58
N THR A 267 20.92 -10.89 -9.41
CA THR A 267 20.02 -11.61 -8.48
C THR A 267 18.63 -11.82 -9.10
N LEU A 268 18.21 -10.95 -10.02
CA LEU A 268 16.87 -11.00 -10.60
C LEU A 268 16.80 -11.86 -11.89
N GLU A 269 17.93 -12.13 -12.54
CA GLU A 269 17.97 -12.90 -13.79
C GLU A 269 17.38 -14.32 -13.69
N PRO A 270 17.69 -15.13 -12.65
CA PRO A 270 17.12 -16.48 -12.54
C PRO A 270 15.60 -16.50 -12.40
N LEU A 271 15.01 -15.44 -11.82
CA LEU A 271 13.57 -15.33 -11.59
C LEU A 271 12.76 -15.22 -12.89
N ASP A 272 13.36 -14.67 -13.96
CA ASP A 272 12.70 -14.55 -15.27
C ASP A 272 12.42 -15.90 -15.92
N LYS A 273 13.24 -16.91 -15.61
CA LYS A 273 13.12 -18.24 -16.24
C LYS A 273 11.85 -18.98 -15.84
N LYS A 274 11.32 -18.71 -14.64
CA LYS A 274 10.21 -19.46 -14.06
C LYS A 274 9.05 -18.60 -13.56
N GLY A 275 9.17 -17.28 -13.62
CA GLY A 275 8.14 -16.34 -13.17
C GLY A 275 7.99 -16.27 -11.65
N SER A 276 9.02 -16.65 -10.87
CA SER A 276 8.98 -16.60 -9.42
C SER A 276 8.93 -15.15 -8.92
N HIS A 277 8.18 -14.90 -7.84
CA HIS A 277 8.14 -13.61 -7.15
C HIS A 277 9.31 -13.50 -6.17
N LEU A 278 9.86 -12.29 -6.02
CA LEU A 278 10.85 -11.98 -5.00
C LEU A 278 10.19 -11.15 -3.91
N HIS A 279 10.39 -11.54 -2.66
CA HIS A 279 9.95 -10.78 -1.49
C HIS A 279 11.18 -10.33 -0.68
N VAL A 280 11.26 -9.05 -0.33
CA VAL A 280 12.29 -8.48 0.53
C VAL A 280 11.66 -8.14 1.86
N ALA A 281 12.14 -8.74 2.95
CA ALA A 281 11.57 -8.59 4.28
C ALA A 281 12.66 -8.45 5.35
N SER A 282 12.31 -7.81 6.48
CA SER A 282 13.22 -7.66 7.61
C SER A 282 13.25 -8.93 8.47
N SER A 283 14.45 -9.44 8.73
CA SER A 283 14.64 -10.49 9.73
C SER A 283 14.58 -9.96 11.16
N PHE A 284 14.64 -8.64 11.35
CA PHE A 284 14.59 -7.97 12.65
C PHE A 284 13.17 -7.58 13.03
N ASP A 285 12.27 -7.45 12.04
CA ASP A 285 10.84 -7.17 12.21
C ASP A 285 10.03 -7.98 11.18
N PRO A 286 9.88 -9.30 11.40
CA PRO A 286 9.24 -10.20 10.44
C PRO A 286 7.73 -10.00 10.28
N GLU A 287 7.08 -9.29 11.19
CA GLU A 287 5.65 -8.95 11.12
C GLU A 287 5.37 -7.79 10.16
N THR A 288 6.37 -6.98 9.87
CA THR A 288 6.22 -5.83 8.96
C THR A 288 6.19 -6.29 7.51
N LEU A 289 5.18 -5.79 6.77
CA LEU A 289 5.06 -6.04 5.32
C LEU A 289 6.31 -5.54 4.59
N GLY A 290 6.94 -6.44 3.85
CA GLY A 290 8.10 -6.17 3.02
C GLY A 290 7.73 -5.59 1.64
N THR A 291 8.69 -5.71 0.71
CA THR A 291 8.50 -5.37 -0.71
C THR A 291 8.39 -6.64 -1.53
N GLU A 292 7.36 -6.73 -2.36
CA GLU A 292 7.17 -7.77 -3.36
C GLU A 292 7.67 -7.27 -4.73
N VAL A 293 8.51 -8.08 -5.41
CA VAL A 293 9.01 -7.82 -6.77
C VAL A 293 8.43 -8.87 -7.70
N GLY A 294 7.72 -8.44 -8.73
CA GLY A 294 7.03 -9.34 -9.65
C GLY A 294 6.42 -8.63 -10.85
N ASP A 295 5.49 -9.30 -11.51
CA ASP A 295 4.71 -8.73 -12.61
C ASP A 295 3.37 -8.26 -12.06
N PHE A 296 3.20 -6.95 -11.96
CA PHE A 296 2.03 -6.31 -11.37
C PHE A 296 1.32 -5.41 -12.36
N GLY A 297 0.03 -5.16 -12.11
CA GLY A 297 -0.80 -4.24 -12.88
C GLY A 297 -0.44 -2.75 -12.67
N GLN A 298 -1.34 -1.86 -13.12
CA GLN A 298 -1.09 -0.42 -13.28
C GLN A 298 -0.60 0.33 -12.02
N ILE A 299 -0.93 -0.12 -10.81
CA ILE A 299 -0.63 0.60 -9.57
C ILE A 299 0.87 0.58 -9.25
N ALA A 300 1.49 -0.60 -9.29
CA ALA A 300 2.92 -0.74 -9.07
C ALA A 300 3.75 -0.01 -10.14
N GLN A 301 3.15 0.27 -11.29
CA GLN A 301 3.77 1.02 -12.38
C GLN A 301 3.91 2.51 -12.09
N GLN A 302 3.20 3.07 -11.12
CA GLN A 302 3.25 4.51 -10.80
C GLN A 302 4.35 4.87 -9.80
N GLU A 303 4.86 3.91 -9.04
CA GLU A 303 5.89 4.16 -8.04
C GLU A 303 7.22 4.60 -8.65
N LEU A 304 7.91 5.51 -7.94
CA LEU A 304 9.18 6.07 -8.35
C LEU A 304 10.23 5.87 -7.26
N SER A 305 11.46 5.59 -7.69
CA SER A 305 12.62 5.58 -6.81
C SER A 305 13.73 6.48 -7.34
N VAL A 306 14.45 7.11 -6.44
CA VAL A 306 15.61 7.96 -6.77
C VAL A 306 16.85 7.37 -6.16
N THR A 307 17.90 7.21 -6.97
CA THR A 307 19.19 6.66 -6.54
C THR A 307 20.35 7.41 -7.17
N TYR A 308 21.55 7.19 -6.68
CA TYR A 308 22.76 7.76 -7.25
C TYR A 308 23.95 6.80 -7.16
N LEU A 309 24.93 7.01 -8.03
CA LEU A 309 26.24 6.36 -7.98
C LEU A 309 27.32 7.40 -8.19
N ASN A 310 28.36 7.31 -7.37
CA ASN A 310 29.60 8.06 -7.50
C ASN A 310 30.70 7.20 -8.15
N ASP A 311 31.85 7.77 -8.39
CA ASP A 311 33.05 7.10 -8.87
C ASP A 311 32.86 6.37 -10.20
N LEU A 312 32.31 7.08 -11.18
CA LEU A 312 32.08 6.60 -12.54
C LEU A 312 32.91 7.40 -13.55
N LEU A 313 33.00 6.87 -14.76
CA LEU A 313 33.62 7.52 -15.91
C LEU A 313 32.60 7.70 -17.03
N LEU A 314 32.54 8.88 -17.62
CA LEU A 314 31.92 9.11 -18.91
C LEU A 314 32.97 8.89 -20.00
N ALA A 315 32.85 7.80 -20.75
CA ALA A 315 33.63 7.52 -21.92
C ALA A 315 32.97 8.15 -23.15
N GLN A 316 33.73 8.88 -23.94
CA GLN A 316 33.27 9.55 -25.16
C GLN A 316 34.21 9.22 -26.31
N SER A 317 33.68 8.62 -27.37
CA SER A 317 34.38 8.34 -28.61
C SER A 317 33.40 8.24 -29.75
N TYR A 318 33.84 8.57 -30.96
CA TYR A 318 33.06 8.38 -32.18
C TYR A 318 32.81 6.90 -32.47
N ASP A 319 33.76 6.02 -32.09
CA ASP A 319 33.67 4.57 -32.27
C ASP A 319 32.71 3.88 -31.29
N LEU A 320 32.14 4.63 -30.34
CA LEU A 320 31.05 4.18 -29.48
C LEU A 320 29.66 4.55 -30.01
N GLN A 321 29.55 4.85 -31.33
CA GLN A 321 28.26 5.12 -31.96
C GLN A 321 27.71 3.87 -32.66
N GLY A 322 26.37 3.78 -32.76
CA GLY A 322 25.66 2.70 -33.43
C GLY A 322 25.92 1.32 -32.82
N ASP A 323 26.04 0.31 -33.65
CA ASP A 323 26.19 -1.10 -33.27
C ASP A 323 27.40 -1.36 -32.35
N ALA A 324 28.54 -0.71 -32.61
CA ALA A 324 29.73 -0.83 -31.79
C ALA A 324 29.50 -0.25 -30.38
N GLY A 325 28.75 0.84 -30.27
CA GLY A 325 28.36 1.41 -28.99
C GLY A 325 27.40 0.48 -28.23
N GLU A 326 26.50 -0.18 -28.90
CA GLU A 326 25.59 -1.17 -28.32
C GLU A 326 26.35 -2.41 -27.83
N GLU A 327 27.27 -2.93 -28.64
CA GLU A 327 28.16 -4.03 -28.24
C GLU A 327 28.99 -3.64 -27.00
N ALA A 328 29.60 -2.46 -26.99
CA ALA A 328 30.36 -1.96 -25.86
C ALA A 328 29.49 -1.78 -24.60
N TYR A 329 28.26 -1.27 -24.78
CA TYR A 329 27.29 -1.12 -23.68
C TYR A 329 27.06 -2.45 -22.95
N HIS A 330 26.80 -3.51 -23.69
CA HIS A 330 26.57 -4.85 -23.14
C HIS A 330 27.86 -5.49 -22.60
N LYS A 331 28.94 -5.47 -23.38
CA LYS A 331 30.21 -6.10 -23.00
C LYS A 331 30.81 -5.53 -21.73
N PHE A 332 30.74 -4.22 -21.55
CA PHE A 332 31.26 -3.54 -20.38
C PHE A 332 30.19 -3.24 -19.33
N SER A 333 28.99 -3.80 -19.47
CA SER A 333 27.86 -3.58 -18.53
C SER A 333 27.75 -2.10 -18.16
N ALA A 334 27.69 -1.23 -19.18
CA ALA A 334 27.64 0.23 -18.97
C ALA A 334 26.40 0.61 -18.15
N ILE A 335 26.58 1.57 -17.29
CA ILE A 335 25.51 2.04 -16.38
C ILE A 335 24.44 2.82 -17.13
N SER A 336 24.83 3.60 -18.13
CA SER A 336 23.92 4.35 -18.98
C SER A 336 24.70 4.86 -20.20
N GLY A 337 24.02 5.46 -21.17
CA GLY A 337 24.70 6.04 -22.31
C GLY A 337 23.75 6.60 -23.37
N ASP A 338 24.37 7.29 -24.33
CA ASP A 338 23.73 7.74 -25.56
C ASP A 338 24.61 7.25 -26.73
N ILE A 339 24.27 6.09 -27.24
CA ILE A 339 24.99 5.46 -28.35
C ILE A 339 24.91 6.27 -29.65
N THR A 340 23.94 7.17 -29.78
CA THR A 340 23.87 8.08 -30.94
C THR A 340 24.94 9.16 -30.89
N LYS A 341 25.43 9.48 -29.69
CA LYS A 341 26.50 10.47 -29.43
C LYS A 341 27.84 9.82 -29.08
N GLY A 342 27.91 8.49 -29.04
CA GLY A 342 29.13 7.79 -28.61
C GLY A 342 29.51 8.04 -27.17
N GLN A 343 28.52 8.04 -26.27
CA GLN A 343 28.69 8.33 -24.84
C GLN A 343 28.27 7.13 -24.00
N LEU A 344 29.15 6.61 -23.15
CA LEU A 344 28.87 5.54 -22.21
C LEU A 344 29.33 5.91 -20.81
N VAL A 345 28.53 5.61 -19.80
CA VAL A 345 28.89 5.72 -18.38
C VAL A 345 29.30 4.35 -17.88
N ILE A 346 30.54 4.21 -17.43
CA ILE A 346 31.14 2.95 -17.00
C ILE A 346 31.75 3.07 -15.60
N ARG A 347 32.01 1.94 -14.96
CA ARG A 347 32.74 1.87 -13.68
C ARG A 347 34.23 2.07 -13.91
N LEU A 348 34.95 2.61 -12.90
CA LEU A 348 36.39 2.86 -12.97
C LEU A 348 37.24 1.63 -13.40
N ASN A 349 36.90 0.45 -12.90
CA ASN A 349 37.60 -0.77 -13.19
C ASN A 349 37.46 -1.26 -14.66
N GLN A 350 36.55 -0.69 -15.41
CA GLN A 350 36.26 -1.05 -16.81
C GLN A 350 37.04 -0.17 -17.80
N GLN A 351 37.66 0.91 -17.32
CA GLN A 351 38.41 1.86 -18.16
C GLN A 351 39.48 1.18 -19.04
N LYS A 352 40.33 0.34 -18.42
CA LYS A 352 41.38 -0.35 -19.12
C LYS A 352 40.84 -1.29 -20.20
N GLY A 353 39.87 -2.11 -19.87
CA GLY A 353 39.26 -3.06 -20.81
C GLY A 353 38.59 -2.37 -22.00
N LEU A 354 37.88 -1.24 -21.75
CA LEU A 354 37.28 -0.47 -22.85
C LEU A 354 38.32 0.19 -23.73
N SER A 355 39.43 0.72 -23.14
CA SER A 355 40.52 1.30 -23.91
C SER A 355 41.24 0.25 -24.77
N GLU A 356 41.47 -0.95 -24.23
CA GLU A 356 42.09 -2.06 -24.98
C GLU A 356 41.18 -2.56 -26.11
N TRP A 357 39.85 -2.60 -25.86
CA TRP A 357 38.85 -3.00 -26.88
C TRP A 357 38.78 -2.02 -28.03
N LEU A 358 38.94 -0.72 -27.78
CA LEU A 358 38.97 0.34 -28.79
C LEU A 358 40.40 0.58 -29.40
N ALA A 359 41.43 -0.06 -28.90
CA ALA A 359 42.82 0.18 -29.33
C ALA A 359 43.11 -0.20 -30.79
N GLY A 360 42.19 -0.80 -31.50
CA GLY A 360 42.26 -1.07 -32.96
C GLY A 360 41.69 0.04 -33.84
N SER A 361 41.17 1.12 -33.26
CA SER A 361 40.51 2.24 -33.96
C SER A 361 41.40 3.48 -33.95
N ASP A 362 41.22 4.39 -34.92
CA ASP A 362 41.97 5.66 -34.99
C ASP A 362 41.39 6.76 -34.06
N ALA A 363 40.30 6.49 -33.33
CA ALA A 363 39.66 7.50 -32.53
C ALA A 363 40.07 7.47 -31.06
N GLU A 364 40.39 8.63 -30.52
CA GLU A 364 40.76 8.84 -29.12
C GLU A 364 39.52 8.73 -28.22
N VAL A 365 39.61 7.93 -27.15
CA VAL A 365 38.60 7.83 -26.12
C VAL A 365 38.86 8.81 -25.02
N LYS A 366 37.95 9.73 -24.77
CA LYS A 366 38.03 10.65 -23.65
C LYS A 366 37.26 10.10 -22.44
N PHE A 367 37.95 9.98 -21.29
CA PHE A 367 37.34 9.61 -20.03
C PHE A 367 37.22 10.83 -19.12
N THR A 368 36.03 11.07 -18.59
CA THR A 368 35.77 12.15 -17.65
C THR A 368 35.18 11.55 -16.35
N PRO A 369 35.76 11.81 -15.17
CA PRO A 369 35.19 11.40 -13.90
C PRO A 369 33.80 12.05 -13.71
N VAL A 370 32.81 11.24 -13.33
CA VAL A 370 31.43 11.69 -13.18
C VAL A 370 30.72 10.90 -12.08
N SER A 371 29.56 11.41 -11.69
CA SER A 371 28.55 10.71 -10.90
C SER A 371 27.24 10.68 -11.64
N ILE A 372 26.33 9.82 -11.25
CA ILE A 372 24.96 9.82 -11.80
C ILE A 372 23.93 10.00 -10.70
N MET A 373 22.84 10.65 -11.06
CA MET A 373 21.58 10.68 -10.32
C MET A 373 20.49 10.10 -11.23
N ALA A 374 19.74 9.14 -10.71
CA ALA A 374 18.72 8.45 -11.51
C ALA A 374 17.36 8.46 -10.85
N VAL A 375 16.32 8.63 -11.65
CA VAL A 375 14.93 8.34 -11.29
C VAL A 375 14.50 7.09 -12.01
N VAL A 376 13.99 6.13 -11.26
CA VAL A 376 13.60 4.81 -11.76
C VAL A 376 12.10 4.61 -11.53
N GLY A 377 11.42 4.10 -12.53
CA GLY A 377 10.00 3.80 -12.50
C GLY A 377 9.54 3.25 -13.84
N HIS A 378 8.44 2.53 -13.87
CA HIS A 378 7.94 1.90 -15.09
C HIS A 378 7.61 2.93 -16.17
N ASN A 379 8.16 2.75 -17.39
CA ASN A 379 8.02 3.64 -18.55
C ASN A 379 8.28 5.12 -18.22
N ILE A 380 9.23 5.40 -17.33
CA ILE A 380 9.47 6.75 -16.83
C ILE A 380 9.90 7.73 -17.93
N ALA A 381 10.51 7.23 -19.00
CA ALA A 381 10.92 8.04 -20.14
C ALA A 381 9.73 8.72 -20.85
N GLU A 382 8.55 8.13 -20.77
CA GLU A 382 7.29 8.64 -21.35
C GLU A 382 6.55 9.60 -20.41
N ARG A 383 6.89 9.61 -19.12
CA ARG A 383 6.25 10.48 -18.12
C ARG A 383 6.81 11.90 -18.18
N GLY A 384 6.24 12.71 -19.07
CA GLY A 384 6.71 14.08 -19.35
C GLY A 384 6.75 15.00 -18.11
N ASN A 385 5.80 14.86 -17.19
CA ASN A 385 5.75 15.61 -15.92
C ASN A 385 6.94 15.26 -15.00
N VAL A 386 7.25 13.97 -14.81
CA VAL A 386 8.38 13.52 -13.98
C VAL A 386 9.71 13.96 -14.60
N LYS A 387 9.86 13.80 -15.92
CA LYS A 387 11.03 14.28 -16.67
C LYS A 387 11.25 15.79 -16.53
N ALA A 388 10.18 16.58 -16.59
CA ALA A 388 10.24 18.02 -16.41
C ALA A 388 10.64 18.42 -14.97
N ARG A 389 10.06 17.75 -13.95
CA ARG A 389 10.41 17.95 -12.53
C ARG A 389 11.86 17.59 -12.27
N PHE A 390 12.32 16.44 -12.76
CA PHE A 390 13.70 15.98 -12.63
C PHE A 390 14.70 16.96 -13.26
N LYS A 391 14.47 17.36 -14.50
CA LYS A 391 15.30 18.36 -15.19
C LYS A 391 15.34 19.70 -14.45
N ARG A 392 14.19 20.15 -13.91
CA ARG A 392 14.10 21.41 -13.16
C ARG A 392 14.90 21.34 -11.86
N ALA A 393 14.77 20.25 -11.10
CA ALA A 393 15.47 20.05 -9.84
C ALA A 393 16.99 19.96 -10.01
N LEU A 394 17.46 19.44 -11.15
CA LEU A 394 18.88 19.31 -11.49
C LEU A 394 19.53 20.58 -12.02
N ARG A 395 18.80 21.67 -12.27
CA ARG A 395 19.38 22.89 -12.88
C ARG A 395 20.58 23.43 -12.13
N SER A 396 20.54 23.44 -10.79
CA SER A 396 21.65 23.90 -9.93
C SER A 396 22.88 23.00 -10.01
N GLN A 397 22.69 21.72 -10.33
CA GLN A 397 23.75 20.69 -10.42
C GLN A 397 24.47 20.70 -11.78
N ARG A 398 23.99 21.44 -12.78
CA ARG A 398 24.57 21.57 -14.12
C ARG A 398 24.93 20.23 -14.76
N PRO A 399 23.96 19.34 -15.02
CA PRO A 399 24.23 18.01 -15.56
C PRO A 399 24.92 18.10 -16.92
N ILE A 400 25.93 17.25 -17.15
CA ILE A 400 26.64 17.11 -18.43
C ILE A 400 25.69 16.55 -19.49
N ALA A 401 24.89 15.56 -19.10
CA ALA A 401 23.91 14.90 -19.97
C ALA A 401 22.75 14.33 -19.13
N ILE A 402 21.62 14.09 -19.81
CA ILE A 402 20.49 13.33 -19.25
C ILE A 402 20.12 12.29 -20.28
N PHE A 403 20.28 11.03 -19.92
CA PHE A 403 19.99 9.86 -20.76
C PHE A 403 18.66 9.22 -20.40
N ASN A 404 17.95 8.73 -21.42
CA ASN A 404 16.94 7.71 -21.25
C ASN A 404 17.67 6.36 -21.40
N THR A 405 17.41 5.40 -20.53
CA THR A 405 18.00 4.07 -20.71
C THR A 405 17.33 3.31 -21.86
N LEU A 406 17.99 2.26 -22.34
CA LEU A 406 17.44 1.39 -23.38
C LEU A 406 16.11 0.72 -22.97
N HIS A 407 15.86 0.57 -21.67
CA HIS A 407 14.67 -0.08 -21.12
C HIS A 407 13.53 0.90 -20.76
N GLN A 408 13.67 2.19 -21.00
CA GLN A 408 12.69 3.26 -20.74
C GLN A 408 12.25 3.40 -19.26
N ASP A 409 12.77 2.56 -18.36
CA ASP A 409 12.39 2.52 -16.94
C ASP A 409 13.27 3.40 -16.05
N SER A 410 14.21 4.16 -16.61
CA SER A 410 15.00 5.13 -15.86
C SER A 410 15.38 6.38 -16.66
N LEU A 411 15.54 7.48 -15.93
CA LEU A 411 16.14 8.73 -16.40
C LEU A 411 17.44 8.92 -15.62
N VAL A 412 18.57 9.01 -16.32
CA VAL A 412 19.90 9.13 -15.71
C VAL A 412 20.52 10.46 -16.06
N ALA A 413 20.80 11.26 -15.05
CA ALA A 413 21.57 12.51 -15.20
C ALA A 413 23.03 12.26 -14.82
N VAL A 414 23.93 12.69 -15.70
CA VAL A 414 25.39 12.62 -15.50
C VAL A 414 25.86 13.96 -14.92
N LEU A 415 26.47 13.91 -13.74
CA LEU A 415 26.91 15.07 -12.98
C LEU A 415 28.43 15.17 -12.94
N PRO A 416 29.01 16.39 -13.03
CA PRO A 416 30.45 16.62 -13.04
C PRO A 416 31.10 16.50 -11.65
N HIS A 417 30.29 16.30 -10.60
CA HIS A 417 30.73 16.23 -9.20
C HIS A 417 29.98 15.11 -8.47
N ALA A 418 30.51 14.72 -7.31
CA ALA A 418 29.91 13.69 -6.49
C ALA A 418 28.49 14.08 -6.02
N CYS A 419 27.58 13.12 -6.08
CA CYS A 419 26.24 13.24 -5.52
C CYS A 419 26.33 13.16 -4.00
N THR A 420 25.57 14.03 -3.33
CA THR A 420 25.43 14.06 -1.87
C THR A 420 24.04 13.64 -1.43
N GLY A 421 23.90 13.31 -0.14
CA GLY A 421 22.58 13.03 0.44
C GLY A 421 21.61 14.20 0.34
N GLU A 422 22.10 15.43 0.44
CA GLU A 422 21.29 16.63 0.28
C GLU A 422 20.75 16.75 -1.16
N THR A 423 21.61 16.48 -2.14
CA THR A 423 21.20 16.43 -3.55
C THR A 423 20.15 15.35 -3.76
N LEU A 424 20.33 14.13 -3.22
CA LEU A 424 19.35 13.05 -3.30
C LEU A 424 18.02 13.47 -2.69
N ASN A 425 18.02 14.04 -1.50
CA ASN A 425 16.80 14.47 -0.80
C ASN A 425 16.04 15.55 -1.61
N THR A 426 16.78 16.53 -2.16
CA THR A 426 16.20 17.59 -2.98
C THR A 426 15.53 17.05 -4.25
N ILE A 427 16.21 16.14 -4.96
CA ILE A 427 15.70 15.52 -6.18
C ILE A 427 14.51 14.62 -5.86
N HIS A 428 14.63 13.76 -4.83
CA HIS A 428 13.55 12.91 -4.37
C HIS A 428 12.30 13.73 -4.07
N HIS A 429 12.41 14.79 -3.27
CA HIS A 429 11.29 15.66 -2.95
C HIS A 429 10.64 16.29 -4.19
N ALA A 430 11.44 16.73 -5.15
CA ALA A 430 10.92 17.36 -6.37
C ALA A 430 10.19 16.38 -7.29
N VAL A 431 10.65 15.11 -7.33
CA VAL A 431 10.14 14.09 -8.26
C VAL A 431 8.97 13.31 -7.64
N THR A 432 9.03 13.00 -6.34
CA THR A 432 8.01 12.23 -5.63
C THR A 432 6.97 13.10 -4.92
N LYS A 433 7.01 14.42 -5.11
CA LYS A 433 6.06 15.36 -4.51
C LYS A 433 4.64 14.97 -4.91
N ASP A 434 3.82 14.69 -3.92
CA ASP A 434 2.37 14.50 -3.97
C ASP A 434 1.84 13.16 -4.53
N ALA A 435 2.56 12.05 -4.45
CA ALA A 435 2.00 10.75 -4.79
C ALA A 435 1.75 9.88 -3.53
N ARG A 436 0.75 10.24 -2.71
CA ARG A 436 0.12 9.24 -1.83
C ARG A 436 -0.85 8.43 -2.65
N HIS A 437 -0.69 7.12 -2.66
CA HIS A 437 -1.62 6.20 -3.30
C HIS A 437 -2.74 5.87 -2.32
N ILE A 438 -3.96 6.17 -2.73
CA ILE A 438 -5.16 5.98 -1.92
C ILE A 438 -5.97 4.82 -2.49
N GLY A 439 -6.14 3.76 -1.73
CA GLY A 439 -7.06 2.68 -2.07
C GLY A 439 -8.50 3.09 -1.78
N LEU A 440 -9.40 2.83 -2.72
CA LEU A 440 -10.83 3.10 -2.62
C LEU A 440 -11.62 1.79 -2.58
N VAL A 441 -12.42 1.61 -1.54
CA VAL A 441 -13.34 0.49 -1.40
C VAL A 441 -14.76 1.01 -1.38
N ILE A 442 -15.64 0.46 -2.20
CA ILE A 442 -17.04 0.87 -2.30
C ILE A 442 -17.93 -0.24 -1.72
N ALA A 443 -18.64 0.08 -0.66
CA ALA A 443 -19.61 -0.80 -0.02
C ALA A 443 -21.03 -0.34 -0.35
N GLY A 444 -21.83 -1.25 -0.92
CA GLY A 444 -23.18 -0.96 -1.39
C GLY A 444 -23.25 -0.69 -2.89
N LEU A 445 -23.64 -1.70 -3.66
CA LEU A 445 -23.71 -1.68 -5.12
C LEU A 445 -25.17 -1.55 -5.63
N GLY A 446 -25.99 -0.86 -4.85
CA GLY A 446 -27.34 -0.49 -5.25
C GLY A 446 -27.36 0.68 -6.24
N ASN A 447 -28.52 1.29 -6.43
CA ASN A 447 -28.75 2.35 -7.42
C ASN A 447 -27.74 3.52 -7.31
N ILE A 448 -27.44 3.99 -6.09
CA ILE A 448 -26.48 5.09 -5.85
C ILE A 448 -25.06 4.60 -6.03
N GLY A 449 -24.71 3.39 -5.53
CA GLY A 449 -23.37 2.83 -5.65
C GLY A 449 -22.96 2.58 -7.09
N GLN A 450 -23.84 2.04 -7.92
CA GLN A 450 -23.61 1.89 -9.35
C GLN A 450 -23.35 3.25 -10.01
N ARG A 451 -24.16 4.27 -9.65
CA ARG A 451 -23.96 5.62 -10.23
C ARG A 451 -22.65 6.26 -9.79
N PHE A 452 -22.25 6.05 -8.55
CA PHE A 452 -20.95 6.51 -8.06
C PHE A 452 -19.81 5.91 -8.88
N ILE A 453 -19.87 4.59 -9.16
CA ILE A 453 -18.89 3.88 -9.98
C ILE A 453 -18.92 4.37 -11.43
N GLU A 454 -20.10 4.58 -12.04
CA GLU A 454 -20.25 5.10 -13.40
C GLU A 454 -19.60 6.47 -13.59
N LEU A 455 -19.63 7.34 -12.58
CA LEU A 455 -19.01 8.67 -12.62
C LEU A 455 -17.51 8.65 -12.31
N LEU A 456 -17.01 7.61 -11.66
CA LEU A 456 -15.64 7.53 -11.14
C LEU A 456 -14.56 7.70 -12.23
N PRO A 457 -14.62 7.06 -13.42
CA PRO A 457 -13.61 7.21 -14.46
C PRO A 457 -13.39 8.66 -14.87
N GLU A 458 -14.48 9.40 -15.11
CA GLU A 458 -14.43 10.81 -15.48
C GLU A 458 -13.84 11.66 -14.36
N GLN A 459 -14.21 11.40 -13.10
CA GLN A 459 -13.72 12.12 -11.94
C GLN A 459 -12.21 11.87 -11.71
N LEU A 460 -11.75 10.62 -11.83
CA LEU A 460 -10.33 10.27 -11.72
C LEU A 460 -9.49 10.93 -12.81
N HIS A 461 -10.05 11.18 -13.98
CA HIS A 461 -9.35 11.80 -15.09
C HIS A 461 -9.29 13.34 -14.99
N HIS A 462 -10.34 13.98 -14.49
CA HIS A 462 -10.47 15.45 -14.54
C HIS A 462 -10.13 16.15 -13.21
N VAL A 463 -10.10 15.42 -12.09
CA VAL A 463 -9.90 16.03 -10.77
C VAL A 463 -8.51 15.71 -10.23
N ASP A 464 -7.61 16.67 -10.27
CA ASP A 464 -6.20 16.54 -9.83
C ASP A 464 -6.05 15.91 -8.44
N ALA A 465 -6.98 16.17 -7.52
CA ALA A 465 -6.95 15.61 -6.17
C ALA A 465 -7.15 14.09 -6.14
N LEU A 466 -7.68 13.49 -7.22
CA LEU A 466 -7.97 12.07 -7.35
C LEU A 466 -6.95 11.31 -8.20
N GLU A 467 -5.90 11.97 -8.71
CA GLU A 467 -4.88 11.39 -9.61
C GLU A 467 -4.30 10.06 -9.07
N ASN A 468 -4.21 9.92 -7.75
CA ASN A 468 -3.60 8.75 -7.11
C ASN A 468 -4.64 7.90 -6.33
N VAL A 469 -5.90 8.01 -6.67
CA VAL A 469 -6.96 7.17 -6.11
C VAL A 469 -7.17 5.93 -6.99
N HIS A 470 -7.22 4.78 -6.38
CA HIS A 470 -7.33 3.48 -7.05
C HIS A 470 -8.52 2.71 -6.49
N LEU A 471 -9.46 2.33 -7.35
CA LEU A 471 -10.54 1.44 -6.96
C LEU A 471 -9.96 0.04 -6.70
N VAL A 472 -10.08 -0.46 -5.48
CA VAL A 472 -9.45 -1.72 -5.05
C VAL A 472 -10.43 -2.73 -4.46
N GLY A 473 -11.62 -2.27 -4.09
CA GLY A 473 -12.62 -3.15 -3.50
C GLY A 473 -14.05 -2.77 -3.82
N LEU A 474 -14.89 -3.79 -4.02
CA LEU A 474 -16.33 -3.68 -4.17
C LEU A 474 -17.00 -4.65 -3.20
N VAL A 475 -17.94 -4.16 -2.40
CA VAL A 475 -18.58 -4.92 -1.33
C VAL A 475 -20.10 -4.85 -1.49
N SER A 476 -20.75 -6.00 -1.52
CA SER A 476 -22.20 -6.12 -1.36
C SER A 476 -22.56 -6.77 -0.03
N SER A 477 -23.82 -7.00 0.25
CA SER A 477 -24.25 -7.70 1.47
C SER A 477 -23.79 -9.16 1.55
N ARG A 478 -23.32 -9.77 0.46
CA ARG A 478 -22.96 -11.19 0.38
C ARG A 478 -21.65 -11.47 -0.31
N LYS A 479 -21.15 -10.56 -1.11
CA LYS A 479 -19.98 -10.77 -1.95
C LYS A 479 -18.98 -9.63 -1.81
N LEU A 480 -17.71 -9.98 -1.90
CA LEU A 480 -16.55 -9.10 -1.91
C LEU A 480 -15.73 -9.38 -3.17
N LEU A 481 -15.35 -8.33 -3.88
CA LEU A 481 -14.23 -8.33 -4.82
C LEU A 481 -13.15 -7.42 -4.23
N LEU A 482 -11.97 -7.95 -3.98
CA LEU A 482 -10.81 -7.18 -3.55
C LEU A 482 -9.65 -7.48 -4.48
N GLN A 483 -9.14 -6.44 -5.14
CA GLN A 483 -7.98 -6.54 -6.04
C GLN A 483 -6.99 -5.44 -5.66
N THR A 484 -5.93 -5.84 -4.99
CA THR A 484 -4.91 -4.91 -4.52
C THR A 484 -4.11 -4.23 -5.63
N ASP A 485 -4.19 -4.75 -6.87
CA ASP A 485 -3.56 -4.15 -8.05
C ASP A 485 -4.44 -3.10 -8.75
N GLY A 486 -5.69 -2.93 -8.27
CA GLY A 486 -6.68 -2.03 -8.81
C GLY A 486 -7.71 -2.73 -9.70
N ILE A 487 -8.93 -2.25 -9.61
CA ILE A 487 -10.06 -2.63 -10.44
C ILE A 487 -10.26 -1.50 -11.47
N ASP A 488 -10.40 -1.85 -12.74
CA ASP A 488 -10.75 -0.86 -13.76
C ASP A 488 -12.16 -0.32 -13.49
N PRO A 489 -12.34 0.97 -13.19
CA PRO A 489 -13.66 1.51 -12.87
C PRO A 489 -14.68 1.36 -13.98
N GLU A 490 -14.27 1.35 -15.28
CA GLU A 490 -15.17 1.14 -16.40
C GLU A 490 -15.71 -0.29 -16.47
N ARG A 491 -14.98 -1.27 -15.91
CA ARG A 491 -15.36 -2.68 -15.89
C ARG A 491 -15.74 -3.20 -14.51
N ALA A 492 -15.75 -2.34 -13.52
CA ALA A 492 -15.85 -2.70 -12.10
C ALA A 492 -17.08 -3.57 -11.78
N ILE A 493 -18.26 -3.25 -12.35
CA ILE A 493 -19.49 -4.03 -12.14
C ILE A 493 -19.40 -5.40 -12.82
N GLU A 494 -18.88 -5.47 -14.04
CA GLU A 494 -18.68 -6.72 -14.78
C GLU A 494 -17.71 -7.64 -14.01
N GLU A 495 -16.59 -7.10 -13.56
CA GLU A 495 -15.61 -7.85 -12.76
C GLU A 495 -16.18 -8.31 -11.42
N PHE A 496 -17.00 -7.48 -10.78
CA PHE A 496 -17.68 -7.88 -9.55
C PHE A 496 -18.64 -9.04 -9.78
N GLU A 497 -19.44 -9.01 -10.83
CA GLU A 497 -20.38 -10.10 -11.14
C GLU A 497 -19.68 -11.42 -11.42
N CYS A 498 -18.55 -11.38 -12.13
CA CYS A 498 -17.78 -12.55 -12.53
C CYS A 498 -16.87 -13.12 -11.42
N CYS A 499 -16.22 -12.26 -10.64
CA CYS A 499 -15.08 -12.64 -9.81
C CYS A 499 -15.32 -12.52 -8.30
N ALA A 500 -16.40 -11.82 -7.86
CA ALA A 500 -16.66 -11.60 -6.45
C ALA A 500 -17.01 -12.89 -5.70
N GLN A 501 -16.42 -13.06 -4.52
CA GLN A 501 -16.60 -14.23 -3.66
C GLN A 501 -17.42 -13.90 -2.41
N GLY A 502 -18.02 -14.93 -1.79
CA GLY A 502 -18.64 -14.77 -0.48
C GLY A 502 -17.60 -14.40 0.59
N TYR A 503 -17.98 -13.59 1.57
CA TYR A 503 -17.09 -13.16 2.64
C TYR A 503 -17.84 -13.10 3.99
N GLU A 504 -17.05 -13.13 5.07
CA GLU A 504 -17.51 -12.85 6.43
C GLU A 504 -16.98 -11.46 6.84
N PRO A 505 -17.72 -10.68 7.67
CA PRO A 505 -17.32 -9.33 8.05
C PRO A 505 -15.91 -9.23 8.65
N GLU A 506 -15.50 -10.21 9.46
CA GLU A 506 -14.18 -10.26 10.08
C GLU A 506 -13.07 -10.43 9.03
N SER A 507 -13.32 -11.21 7.99
CA SER A 507 -12.36 -11.40 6.89
C SER A 507 -12.16 -10.13 6.07
N LEU A 508 -13.23 -9.33 5.89
CA LEU A 508 -13.15 -8.02 5.25
C LEU A 508 -12.22 -7.08 6.03
N VAL A 509 -12.43 -6.97 7.34
CA VAL A 509 -11.60 -6.10 8.19
C VAL A 509 -10.13 -6.47 8.11
N THR A 510 -9.81 -7.77 8.24
CA THR A 510 -8.45 -8.28 8.16
C THR A 510 -7.83 -8.00 6.78
N ALA A 511 -8.58 -8.20 5.71
CA ALA A 511 -8.09 -7.95 4.35
C ALA A 511 -7.83 -6.46 4.11
N LEU A 512 -8.68 -5.57 4.65
CA LEU A 512 -8.51 -4.13 4.54
C LEU A 512 -7.39 -3.59 5.44
N ALA A 513 -7.15 -4.17 6.60
CA ALA A 513 -6.04 -3.79 7.48
C ALA A 513 -4.66 -4.07 6.86
N ASN A 514 -4.57 -5.11 6.02
CA ASN A 514 -3.34 -5.51 5.33
C ASN A 514 -3.22 -4.92 3.90
N HIS A 515 -3.79 -3.75 3.64
CA HIS A 515 -3.74 -3.12 2.33
C HIS A 515 -2.35 -2.52 2.01
N PRO A 516 -1.92 -2.52 0.73
CA PRO A 516 -0.60 -2.00 0.34
C PRO A 516 -0.60 -0.49 -0.01
N TYR A 517 -1.64 0.26 0.34
CA TYR A 517 -1.78 1.68 0.02
C TYR A 517 -1.31 2.57 1.17
N ASP A 518 -0.89 3.81 0.86
CA ASP A 518 -0.54 4.79 1.90
C ASP A 518 -1.75 5.15 2.76
N GLU A 519 -2.94 5.19 2.16
CA GLU A 519 -4.22 5.48 2.81
C GLU A 519 -5.32 4.60 2.18
N LEU A 520 -6.33 4.26 2.96
CA LEU A 520 -7.50 3.53 2.48
C LEU A 520 -8.78 4.28 2.83
N ILE A 521 -9.67 4.41 1.86
CA ILE A 521 -10.99 5.02 2.03
C ILE A 521 -12.07 3.99 1.73
N VAL A 522 -12.98 3.79 2.67
CA VAL A 522 -14.20 3.01 2.48
C VAL A 522 -15.38 3.96 2.27
N VAL A 523 -16.06 3.82 1.14
CA VAL A 523 -17.29 4.57 0.84
C VAL A 523 -18.49 3.66 1.16
N ASP A 524 -19.17 3.94 2.25
CA ASP A 524 -20.35 3.18 2.68
C ASP A 524 -21.65 3.80 2.14
N ILE A 525 -22.21 3.13 1.13
CA ILE A 525 -23.47 3.47 0.47
C ILE A 525 -24.55 2.43 0.84
N THR A 526 -24.31 1.66 1.91
CA THR A 526 -25.25 0.64 2.37
C THR A 526 -26.32 1.24 3.29
N PRO A 527 -27.52 0.66 3.35
CA PRO A 527 -28.50 0.96 4.40
C PRO A 527 -28.26 0.13 5.67
N SER A 528 -27.16 -0.61 5.76
CA SER A 528 -26.93 -1.64 6.77
C SER A 528 -26.43 -1.07 8.09
N GLU A 529 -27.14 -1.35 9.18
CA GLU A 529 -26.67 -1.08 10.53
C GLU A 529 -25.43 -1.92 10.88
N THR A 530 -25.47 -3.21 10.55
CA THR A 530 -24.35 -4.14 10.80
C THR A 530 -23.04 -3.72 10.10
N PHE A 531 -23.12 -3.18 8.90
CA PHE A 531 -21.93 -2.67 8.22
C PHE A 531 -21.36 -1.44 8.95
N SER A 532 -22.21 -0.57 9.49
CA SER A 532 -21.76 0.60 10.24
C SER A 532 -21.04 0.24 11.55
N HIS A 533 -21.26 -0.95 12.12
CA HIS A 533 -20.50 -1.43 13.29
C HIS A 533 -19.04 -1.73 12.95
N LEU A 534 -18.69 -1.96 11.68
CA LEU A 534 -17.31 -2.15 11.24
C LEU A 534 -16.48 -0.85 11.31
N TYR A 535 -17.12 0.32 11.44
CA TYR A 535 -16.43 1.61 11.53
C TYR A 535 -15.47 1.68 12.73
N GLU A 536 -15.77 1.01 13.85
CA GLU A 536 -14.83 0.92 14.97
C GLU A 536 -13.49 0.34 14.52
N TYR A 537 -13.54 -0.81 13.85
CA TYR A 537 -12.35 -1.49 13.37
C TYR A 537 -11.64 -0.70 12.26
N PHE A 538 -12.39 -0.06 11.36
CA PHE A 538 -11.79 0.78 10.31
C PHE A 538 -11.00 1.92 10.93
N PHE A 539 -11.58 2.63 11.89
CA PHE A 539 -10.89 3.75 12.53
C PHE A 539 -9.72 3.30 13.40
N GLU A 540 -9.78 2.14 14.06
CA GLU A 540 -8.66 1.57 14.80
C GLU A 540 -7.45 1.30 13.90
N GLN A 541 -7.68 0.96 12.63
CA GLN A 541 -6.63 0.74 11.63
C GLN A 541 -6.29 2.02 10.83
N GLY A 542 -6.83 3.18 11.18
CA GLY A 542 -6.60 4.42 10.45
C GLY A 542 -7.30 4.50 9.09
N ILE A 543 -8.18 3.55 8.77
CA ILE A 543 -8.95 3.53 7.53
C ILE A 543 -10.02 4.64 7.58
N HIS A 544 -10.12 5.42 6.51
CA HIS A 544 -11.05 6.52 6.37
C HIS A 544 -12.42 6.05 5.88
N VAL A 545 -13.47 6.72 6.32
CA VAL A 545 -14.85 6.39 5.93
C VAL A 545 -15.54 7.61 5.33
N ILE A 546 -16.17 7.41 4.17
CA ILE A 546 -17.14 8.32 3.56
C ILE A 546 -18.49 7.63 3.58
N GLY A 547 -19.48 8.20 4.25
CA GLY A 547 -20.74 7.51 4.48
C GLY A 547 -21.97 8.24 3.95
N ALA A 548 -22.82 7.52 3.18
CA ALA A 548 -24.23 7.86 3.01
C ALA A 548 -25.11 7.16 4.07
N ASN A 549 -24.53 6.20 4.77
CA ASN A 549 -25.19 5.44 5.83
C ASN A 549 -25.39 6.32 7.07
N LYS A 550 -26.63 6.40 7.55
CA LYS A 550 -27.03 7.25 8.69
C LYS A 550 -26.82 6.59 10.05
N TRP A 551 -26.65 5.26 10.10
CA TRP A 551 -26.68 4.50 11.35
C TRP A 551 -25.54 4.90 12.32
N ALA A 552 -24.32 4.98 11.85
CA ALA A 552 -23.19 5.39 12.71
C ALA A 552 -23.39 6.81 13.28
N GLY A 553 -23.78 7.78 12.43
CA GLY A 553 -24.03 9.17 12.85
C GLY A 553 -25.23 9.35 13.79
N SER A 554 -26.23 8.45 13.72
CA SER A 554 -27.42 8.46 14.59
C SER A 554 -27.42 7.36 15.68
N SER A 555 -26.30 6.67 15.88
CA SER A 555 -26.13 5.63 16.90
C SER A 555 -26.26 6.18 18.33
N PRO A 556 -26.40 5.33 19.35
CA PRO A 556 -26.37 5.77 20.74
C PRO A 556 -25.17 6.68 21.05
N LEU A 557 -25.38 7.72 21.86
CA LEU A 557 -24.37 8.77 22.07
C LEU A 557 -23.02 8.22 22.55
N VAL A 558 -23.02 7.17 23.38
CA VAL A 558 -21.79 6.52 23.87
C VAL A 558 -21.00 5.92 22.71
N HIS A 559 -21.66 5.24 21.78
CA HIS A 559 -21.04 4.64 20.60
C HIS A 559 -20.51 5.72 19.64
N TYR A 560 -21.33 6.74 19.36
CA TYR A 560 -20.90 7.87 18.52
C TYR A 560 -19.63 8.56 19.07
N LYS A 561 -19.58 8.81 20.39
CA LYS A 561 -18.39 9.38 21.05
C LYS A 561 -17.17 8.45 20.95
N LYS A 562 -17.39 7.14 21.04
CA LYS A 562 -16.30 6.16 20.82
C LYS A 562 -15.74 6.28 19.41
N LEU A 563 -16.59 6.31 18.38
CA LEU A 563 -16.15 6.48 17.00
C LEU A 563 -15.38 7.79 16.80
N GLN A 564 -15.87 8.90 17.35
CA GLN A 564 -15.16 10.18 17.25
C GLN A 564 -13.76 10.16 17.89
N ARG A 565 -13.61 9.49 19.04
CA ARG A 565 -12.29 9.31 19.68
C ARG A 565 -11.36 8.49 18.80
N LEU A 566 -11.83 7.36 18.24
CA LEU A 566 -11.03 6.53 17.34
C LEU A 566 -10.60 7.30 16.08
N VAL A 567 -11.47 8.12 15.53
CA VAL A 567 -11.16 9.01 14.40
C VAL A 567 -10.02 9.97 14.77
N ALA A 568 -10.11 10.59 15.96
CA ALA A 568 -9.10 11.56 16.42
C ALA A 568 -7.77 10.88 16.75
N ASP A 569 -7.80 9.78 17.50
CA ASP A 569 -6.61 9.07 17.99
C ASP A 569 -5.80 8.48 16.83
N ASN A 570 -6.48 7.90 15.83
CA ASN A 570 -5.86 7.25 14.69
C ASN A 570 -5.75 8.16 13.44
N LYS A 571 -6.08 9.46 13.59
CA LYS A 571 -6.04 10.45 12.50
C LYS A 571 -6.85 10.04 11.26
N ALA A 572 -7.87 9.20 11.44
CA ALA A 572 -8.79 8.82 10.38
C ALA A 572 -9.65 10.03 9.95
N LEU A 573 -10.35 9.88 8.83
CA LEU A 573 -11.37 10.83 8.38
C LEU A 573 -12.72 10.12 8.40
N TRP A 574 -13.74 10.82 8.84
CA TRP A 574 -15.12 10.39 8.76
C TRP A 574 -15.96 11.51 8.14
N LEU A 575 -16.29 11.39 6.87
CA LEU A 575 -17.06 12.35 6.10
C LEU A 575 -18.45 11.78 5.80
N GLY A 576 -19.47 12.58 5.88
CA GLY A 576 -20.85 12.11 5.76
C GLY A 576 -21.79 13.17 5.22
N ASN A 577 -21.36 13.99 4.25
CA ASN A 577 -22.20 15.04 3.69
C ASN A 577 -23.54 14.49 3.16
N THR A 578 -23.51 13.31 2.56
CA THR A 578 -24.70 12.68 1.94
C THR A 578 -25.63 11.97 2.93
N THR A 579 -25.30 11.95 4.22
CA THR A 579 -26.20 11.42 5.27
C THR A 579 -27.45 12.29 5.44
N VAL A 580 -27.32 13.59 5.15
CA VAL A 580 -28.41 14.57 5.24
C VAL A 580 -28.47 15.43 3.97
N GLY A 581 -29.62 15.48 3.32
CA GLY A 581 -29.84 16.36 2.16
C GLY A 581 -29.26 15.88 0.84
N ALA A 582 -28.99 14.58 0.71
CA ALA A 582 -28.36 14.00 -0.50
C ALA A 582 -27.02 14.70 -0.85
N GLY A 583 -26.95 15.42 -1.96
CA GLY A 583 -25.74 16.16 -2.36
C GLY A 583 -25.68 17.62 -1.87
N LEU A 584 -26.68 18.08 -1.12
CA LEU A 584 -26.70 19.45 -0.58
C LEU A 584 -25.60 19.60 0.48
N PRO A 585 -24.80 20.70 0.46
CA PRO A 585 -23.63 20.85 1.33
C PRO A 585 -23.98 21.33 2.74
N ILE A 586 -25.05 20.82 3.36
CA ILE A 586 -25.47 21.25 4.70
C ILE A 586 -24.49 20.83 5.80
N ASN A 587 -23.95 19.61 5.73
CA ASN A 587 -22.99 19.14 6.71
C ASN A 587 -21.69 19.98 6.63
N HIS A 588 -21.18 20.20 5.43
CA HIS A 588 -20.00 21.07 5.22
C HIS A 588 -20.25 22.49 5.69
N ALA A 589 -21.42 23.08 5.40
CA ALA A 589 -21.73 24.43 5.86
C ALA A 589 -21.74 24.55 7.40
N ILE A 590 -22.28 23.57 8.11
CA ILE A 590 -22.27 23.53 9.59
C ILE A 590 -20.83 23.36 10.08
N GLU A 591 -20.05 22.47 9.49
CA GLU A 591 -18.65 22.24 9.87
C GLU A 591 -17.80 23.50 9.65
N ASP A 592 -17.95 24.19 8.52
CA ASP A 592 -17.23 25.42 8.21
C ASP A 592 -17.55 26.54 9.21
N LEU A 593 -18.83 26.71 9.59
CA LEU A 593 -19.24 27.68 10.60
C LEU A 593 -18.58 27.38 11.97
N ILE A 594 -18.63 26.12 12.42
CA ILE A 594 -18.00 25.70 13.68
C ILE A 594 -16.48 25.87 13.65
N GLN A 595 -15.82 25.48 12.54
CA GLN A 595 -14.37 25.62 12.40
C GLN A 595 -13.93 27.08 12.35
N SER A 596 -14.78 27.98 11.87
CA SER A 596 -14.53 29.43 11.89
C SER A 596 -14.81 30.09 13.25
N GLY A 597 -15.25 29.30 14.25
CA GLY A 597 -15.53 29.77 15.59
C GLY A 597 -16.94 30.35 15.76
N ASP A 598 -17.86 30.11 14.84
CA ASP A 598 -19.26 30.51 14.94
C ASP A 598 -20.06 29.53 15.83
N GLU A 599 -21.13 29.98 16.45
CA GLU A 599 -22.00 29.17 17.27
C GLU A 599 -23.37 29.01 16.62
N ILE A 600 -23.80 27.77 16.44
CA ILE A 600 -25.12 27.45 15.88
C ILE A 600 -26.20 27.63 16.94
N LEU A 601 -27.17 28.48 16.64
CA LEU A 601 -28.30 28.80 17.51
C LEU A 601 -29.56 28.04 17.13
N GLU A 602 -29.84 27.87 15.84
CA GLU A 602 -30.98 27.12 15.32
C GLU A 602 -30.62 26.37 14.04
N ILE A 603 -31.08 25.15 13.90
CA ILE A 603 -31.14 24.40 12.65
C ILE A 603 -32.60 24.03 12.45
N SER A 604 -33.21 24.47 11.36
CA SER A 604 -34.59 24.12 11.04
C SER A 604 -34.77 23.86 9.55
N GLY A 605 -35.82 23.09 9.19
CA GLY A 605 -36.05 22.83 7.79
C GLY A 605 -36.98 21.64 7.49
N ILE A 606 -37.13 21.38 6.20
CA ILE A 606 -37.90 20.25 5.66
C ILE A 606 -36.87 19.27 5.09
N PHE A 607 -36.70 18.12 5.78
CA PHE A 607 -35.59 17.15 5.52
C PHE A 607 -36.07 15.86 4.81
N SER A 608 -37.34 15.77 4.49
CA SER A 608 -37.93 14.64 3.77
C SER A 608 -38.53 15.10 2.43
N GLY A 609 -38.10 14.51 1.32
CA GLY A 609 -38.65 14.77 0.00
C GLY A 609 -40.11 14.30 -0.11
N THR A 610 -40.42 13.15 0.47
CA THR A 610 -41.80 12.59 0.51
C THR A 610 -42.78 13.51 1.25
N LEU A 611 -42.37 13.93 2.47
CA LEU A 611 -43.23 14.81 3.27
C LEU A 611 -43.32 16.21 2.67
N SER A 612 -42.21 16.70 2.04
CA SER A 612 -42.26 17.94 1.26
C SER A 612 -43.28 17.85 0.16
N TRP A 613 -43.29 16.77 -0.64
CA TRP A 613 -44.23 16.58 -1.73
C TRP A 613 -45.65 16.49 -1.23
N LEU A 614 -45.93 15.71 -0.18
CA LEU A 614 -47.26 15.52 0.37
C LEU A 614 -47.86 16.85 0.86
N PHE A 615 -47.15 17.61 1.69
CA PHE A 615 -47.65 18.85 2.28
C PHE A 615 -47.60 20.05 1.34
N GLU A 616 -46.82 19.99 0.25
CA GLU A 616 -46.90 21.01 -0.81
C GLU A 616 -48.13 20.81 -1.69
N LYS A 617 -48.51 19.54 -1.94
CA LYS A 617 -49.70 19.20 -2.75
C LYS A 617 -51.01 19.22 -1.99
N TYR A 618 -50.95 19.08 -0.64
CA TYR A 618 -52.13 19.02 0.19
C TYR A 618 -52.71 20.41 0.45
N ASP A 619 -53.68 20.81 -0.39
CA ASP A 619 -54.42 22.08 -0.28
C ASP A 619 -55.89 21.91 0.21
N GLY A 620 -56.31 20.67 0.44
CA GLY A 620 -57.66 20.28 0.87
C GLY A 620 -58.66 20.09 -0.28
N ARG A 621 -58.25 20.19 -1.55
CA ARG A 621 -59.08 19.81 -2.70
C ARG A 621 -59.09 18.32 -2.96
N THR A 622 -57.95 17.68 -2.70
CA THR A 622 -57.77 16.25 -2.78
C THR A 622 -57.62 15.70 -1.36
N ALA A 623 -58.22 14.55 -1.06
CA ALA A 623 -58.04 13.88 0.24
C ALA A 623 -56.58 13.52 0.50
N PHE A 624 -56.15 13.59 1.77
CA PHE A 624 -54.77 13.24 2.11
C PHE A 624 -54.40 11.80 1.78
N SER A 625 -55.32 10.88 2.03
CA SER A 625 -55.20 9.47 1.67
C SER A 625 -54.98 9.25 0.18
N GLU A 626 -55.70 9.99 -0.69
CA GLU A 626 -55.54 9.91 -2.13
C GLU A 626 -54.16 10.40 -2.61
N LEU A 627 -53.68 11.50 -2.01
CA LEU A 627 -52.33 12.00 -2.28
C LEU A 627 -51.25 10.98 -1.81
N LEU A 628 -51.47 10.36 -0.64
CA LEU A 628 -50.56 9.33 -0.13
C LEU A 628 -50.44 8.13 -1.05
N LEU A 629 -51.59 7.61 -1.53
CA LEU A 629 -51.64 6.50 -2.49
C LEU A 629 -51.00 6.89 -3.82
N THR A 630 -51.25 8.11 -4.30
CA THR A 630 -50.63 8.63 -5.52
C THR A 630 -49.08 8.70 -5.36
N ALA A 631 -48.60 9.14 -4.19
CA ALA A 631 -47.16 9.18 -3.89
C ALA A 631 -46.52 7.78 -3.88
N LEU A 632 -47.27 6.79 -3.32
CA LEU A 632 -46.83 5.38 -3.34
C LEU A 632 -46.75 4.82 -4.76
N GLU A 633 -47.77 5.05 -5.58
CA GLU A 633 -47.80 4.60 -6.99
C GLU A 633 -46.67 5.23 -7.83
N GLN A 634 -46.33 6.47 -7.53
CA GLN A 634 -45.23 7.19 -8.21
C GLN A 634 -43.85 6.86 -7.65
N GLY A 635 -43.75 6.01 -6.62
CA GLY A 635 -42.46 5.66 -5.99
C GLY A 635 -41.82 6.85 -5.25
N ILE A 636 -42.61 7.80 -4.77
CA ILE A 636 -42.13 8.95 -3.97
C ILE A 636 -42.00 8.58 -2.49
N THR A 637 -42.83 7.62 -2.01
CA THR A 637 -42.73 7.07 -0.67
C THR A 637 -41.82 5.83 -0.64
N GLU A 638 -41.41 5.44 0.56
CA GLU A 638 -40.87 4.12 0.82
C GLU A 638 -41.93 3.04 0.51
N PRO A 639 -41.56 1.76 0.31
CA PRO A 639 -42.52 0.69 0.04
C PRO A 639 -43.63 0.60 1.08
N ASP A 640 -43.35 0.91 2.34
CA ASP A 640 -44.34 1.15 3.39
C ASP A 640 -44.40 2.65 3.72
N PRO A 641 -45.43 3.38 3.30
CA PRO A 641 -45.53 4.82 3.53
C PRO A 641 -45.52 5.23 5.00
N ARG A 642 -45.74 4.29 5.92
CA ARG A 642 -45.63 4.56 7.36
C ARG A 642 -44.20 4.89 7.81
N GLU A 643 -43.21 4.39 7.10
CA GLU A 643 -41.79 4.74 7.36
C GLU A 643 -41.60 6.24 7.20
N ASP A 644 -42.07 6.83 6.09
CA ASP A 644 -42.03 8.28 5.87
C ASP A 644 -42.87 9.04 6.90
N LEU A 645 -44.12 8.61 7.11
CA LEU A 645 -45.04 9.27 8.03
C LEU A 645 -44.66 9.18 9.51
N SER A 646 -43.81 8.20 9.87
CA SER A 646 -43.29 8.10 11.24
C SER A 646 -42.33 9.23 11.63
N GLY A 647 -41.77 9.94 10.66
CA GLY A 647 -40.79 10.99 10.86
C GLY A 647 -39.42 10.53 11.35
N ARG A 648 -39.16 9.24 11.52
CA ARG A 648 -37.91 8.69 12.07
C ARG A 648 -36.69 9.04 11.24
N ASP A 649 -36.80 9.05 9.92
CA ASP A 649 -35.68 9.47 9.04
C ASP A 649 -35.32 10.94 9.25
N VAL A 650 -36.37 11.80 9.38
CA VAL A 650 -36.20 13.23 9.68
C VAL A 650 -35.58 13.44 11.08
N GLN A 651 -35.98 12.66 12.06
CA GLN A 651 -35.47 12.67 13.42
C GLN A 651 -33.96 12.30 13.45
N ARG A 652 -33.57 11.25 12.72
CA ARG A 652 -32.16 10.84 12.56
C ARG A 652 -31.33 11.92 11.86
N LYS A 653 -31.85 12.52 10.82
CA LYS A 653 -31.18 13.62 10.11
C LYS A 653 -30.94 14.81 11.03
N LEU A 654 -31.95 15.19 11.82
CA LEU A 654 -31.80 16.26 12.81
C LEU A 654 -30.75 15.95 13.86
N LEU A 655 -30.72 14.69 14.34
CA LEU A 655 -29.70 14.23 15.30
C LEU A 655 -28.29 14.33 14.73
N ILE A 656 -28.09 13.94 13.46
CA ILE A 656 -26.81 14.04 12.78
C ILE A 656 -26.35 15.50 12.72
N LEU A 657 -27.23 16.42 12.29
CA LEU A 657 -26.91 17.85 12.22
C LEU A 657 -26.64 18.47 13.59
N ALA A 658 -27.39 18.05 14.62
CA ALA A 658 -27.15 18.49 16.00
C ALA A 658 -25.73 18.10 16.49
N ARG A 659 -25.35 16.86 16.22
CA ARG A 659 -24.03 16.33 16.60
C ARG A 659 -22.89 17.00 15.83
N LEU A 660 -23.06 17.30 14.56
CA LEU A 660 -22.12 18.10 13.76
C LEU A 660 -21.98 19.51 14.33
N ALA A 661 -23.08 20.10 14.82
CA ALA A 661 -23.06 21.40 15.50
C ALA A 661 -22.49 21.36 16.93
N GLY A 662 -21.91 20.22 17.35
CA GLY A 662 -21.33 20.04 18.68
C GLY A 662 -22.36 19.90 19.80
N ILE A 663 -23.62 19.59 19.47
CA ILE A 663 -24.71 19.43 20.45
C ILE A 663 -24.89 17.95 20.74
N GLU A 664 -24.67 17.55 21.99
CA GLU A 664 -24.78 16.18 22.46
C GLU A 664 -26.26 15.82 22.71
N LEU A 665 -26.84 15.08 21.78
CA LEU A 665 -28.20 14.56 21.86
C LEU A 665 -28.24 13.06 21.61
N SER A 666 -29.23 12.41 22.18
CA SER A 666 -29.69 11.06 21.84
C SER A 666 -30.98 11.16 21.01
N LEU A 667 -31.38 10.06 20.36
CA LEU A 667 -32.56 10.06 19.52
C LEU A 667 -33.84 10.34 20.36
N GLU A 668 -33.83 9.87 21.60
CA GLU A 668 -34.93 10.04 22.58
C GLU A 668 -35.10 11.50 23.05
N ASP A 669 -34.07 12.33 22.90
CA ASP A 669 -34.11 13.76 23.29
C ASP A 669 -34.83 14.59 22.20
N ILE A 670 -35.14 14.00 21.06
CA ILE A 670 -35.84 14.67 19.96
C ILE A 670 -37.33 14.27 19.98
N ASP A 671 -38.20 15.21 20.30
CA ASP A 671 -39.63 14.99 20.24
C ASP A 671 -40.09 14.82 18.77
N CYS A 672 -40.52 13.61 18.41
CA CYS A 672 -40.87 13.26 17.04
C CYS A 672 -42.37 12.90 16.95
N GLN A 673 -43.12 13.75 16.22
CA GLN A 673 -44.52 13.48 15.93
C GLN A 673 -44.69 12.44 14.85
N ASN A 674 -45.19 11.25 15.23
CA ASN A 674 -45.64 10.25 14.26
C ASN A 674 -46.99 10.72 13.65
N LEU A 675 -47.07 10.76 12.33
CA LEU A 675 -48.25 11.15 11.59
C LEU A 675 -49.25 10.00 11.40
N VAL A 676 -48.82 8.77 11.68
CA VAL A 676 -49.69 7.57 11.64
C VAL A 676 -50.41 7.42 12.95
N PRO A 677 -51.78 7.36 12.98
CA PRO A 677 -52.53 7.06 14.17
C PRO A 677 -52.12 5.74 14.82
N ALA A 678 -52.15 5.67 16.15
CA ALA A 678 -51.76 4.45 16.88
C ALA A 678 -52.52 3.20 16.42
N SER A 679 -53.77 3.34 16.02
CA SER A 679 -54.61 2.26 15.47
C SER A 679 -54.14 1.66 14.15
N LEU A 680 -53.22 2.34 13.46
CA LEU A 680 -52.70 1.97 12.14
C LEU A 680 -51.18 1.67 12.15
N CYS A 681 -50.49 1.84 13.27
CA CYS A 681 -49.05 1.61 13.34
C CYS A 681 -48.66 0.14 13.14
N ASP A 682 -49.35 -0.79 13.79
CA ASP A 682 -48.98 -2.21 13.89
C ASP A 682 -49.85 -3.14 13.04
N VAL A 683 -50.71 -2.61 12.15
CA VAL A 683 -51.52 -3.43 11.23
C VAL A 683 -50.71 -3.84 10.01
N PRO A 684 -51.08 -4.92 9.30
CA PRO A 684 -50.47 -5.28 8.00
C PRO A 684 -50.57 -4.10 7.01
N LEU A 685 -49.61 -3.99 6.08
CA LEU A 685 -49.56 -2.91 5.10
C LEU A 685 -50.85 -2.80 4.26
N GLU A 686 -51.41 -3.93 3.83
CA GLU A 686 -52.67 -3.96 3.06
C GLU A 686 -53.82 -3.38 3.86
N GLU A 687 -53.89 -3.66 5.16
CA GLU A 687 -54.92 -3.11 6.05
C GLU A 687 -54.71 -1.60 6.23
N PHE A 688 -53.45 -1.14 6.45
CA PHE A 688 -53.12 0.28 6.52
C PHE A 688 -53.59 1.02 5.27
N LEU A 689 -53.27 0.50 4.06
CA LEU A 689 -53.63 1.13 2.79
C LEU A 689 -55.16 1.18 2.60
N SER A 690 -55.88 0.13 3.00
CA SER A 690 -57.35 0.09 2.92
C SER A 690 -58.01 1.09 3.87
N ARG A 691 -57.36 1.37 5.01
CA ARG A 691 -57.84 2.27 6.06
C ARG A 691 -57.21 3.67 6.00
N ALA A 692 -56.41 3.99 4.99
CA ALA A 692 -55.72 5.27 4.84
C ALA A 692 -56.64 6.49 4.92
N LYS A 693 -57.92 6.32 4.62
CA LYS A 693 -58.95 7.36 4.75
C LYS A 693 -59.13 7.87 6.19
N GLU A 694 -58.71 7.12 7.20
CA GLU A 694 -58.75 7.60 8.60
C GLU A 694 -57.79 8.77 8.84
N LEU A 695 -56.80 8.96 7.94
CA LEU A 695 -55.94 10.12 7.95
C LEU A 695 -56.60 11.42 7.50
N ASP A 696 -57.66 11.32 6.67
CA ASP A 696 -58.25 12.50 6.00
C ASP A 696 -58.85 13.50 6.98
N GLU A 697 -59.58 13.04 7.99
CA GLU A 697 -60.17 13.89 9.00
C GLU A 697 -59.11 14.62 9.83
N ILE A 698 -58.06 13.90 10.25
CA ILE A 698 -56.94 14.43 11.05
C ILE A 698 -56.23 15.57 10.29
N PHE A 699 -55.91 15.34 9.01
CA PHE A 699 -55.21 16.33 8.22
C PHE A 699 -56.12 17.49 7.74
N ALA A 700 -57.43 17.25 7.56
CA ALA A 700 -58.38 18.30 7.26
C ALA A 700 -58.53 19.30 8.41
N GLU A 701 -58.59 18.84 9.66
CA GLU A 701 -58.60 19.71 10.84
C GLU A 701 -57.34 20.54 10.93
N ARG A 702 -56.17 19.91 10.74
CA ARG A 702 -54.84 20.62 10.73
C ARG A 702 -54.77 21.68 9.64
N LEU A 703 -55.24 21.35 8.45
CA LEU A 703 -55.29 22.32 7.34
C LEU A 703 -56.23 23.48 7.61
N ALA A 704 -57.39 23.21 8.20
CA ALA A 704 -58.33 24.26 8.59
C ALA A 704 -57.74 25.24 9.61
N ASP A 705 -57.06 24.74 10.64
CA ASP A 705 -56.32 25.56 11.60
C ASP A 705 -55.23 26.41 10.92
N ALA A 706 -54.46 25.83 10.02
CA ALA A 706 -53.42 26.54 9.27
C ALA A 706 -54.01 27.67 8.39
N LYS A 707 -55.10 27.42 7.72
CA LYS A 707 -55.82 28.41 6.90
C LYS A 707 -56.39 29.54 7.75
N ALA A 708 -56.90 29.21 8.95
CA ALA A 708 -57.37 30.23 9.89
C ALA A 708 -56.26 31.17 10.37
N ARG A 709 -55.05 30.71 10.42
CA ARG A 709 -53.84 31.49 10.75
C ARG A 709 -53.16 32.11 9.51
N ASN A 710 -53.77 32.06 8.35
CA ASN A 710 -53.21 32.54 7.10
C ASN A 710 -51.86 31.87 6.74
N GLY A 711 -51.71 30.57 7.05
CA GLY A 711 -50.50 29.76 6.87
C GLY A 711 -50.74 28.49 6.07
N CYS A 712 -49.73 27.70 5.92
CA CYS A 712 -49.74 26.36 5.33
C CYS A 712 -49.09 25.34 6.31
N ILE A 713 -49.41 24.06 6.15
CA ILE A 713 -48.87 22.99 6.97
C ILE A 713 -47.58 22.51 6.35
N ARG A 714 -46.53 22.37 7.18
CA ARG A 714 -45.28 21.73 6.78
C ARG A 714 -44.76 20.79 7.88
N TYR A 715 -44.10 19.71 7.50
CA TYR A 715 -43.45 18.81 8.44
C TYR A 715 -42.00 19.28 8.62
N ILE A 716 -41.70 19.83 9.80
CA ILE A 716 -40.43 20.57 10.06
C ILE A 716 -39.63 19.88 11.14
N ALA A 717 -38.35 19.76 10.91
CA ALA A 717 -37.36 19.52 11.94
C ALA A 717 -36.86 20.87 12.47
N ARG A 718 -36.76 21.00 13.78
CA ARG A 718 -36.26 22.20 14.43
C ARG A 718 -35.41 21.84 15.65
N LEU A 719 -34.17 22.30 15.64
CA LEU A 719 -33.26 22.31 16.76
C LEU A 719 -33.02 23.77 17.14
N SER A 720 -33.22 24.14 18.38
CA SER A 720 -32.92 25.48 18.87
C SER A 720 -32.18 25.44 20.20
N ARG A 721 -31.22 26.34 20.37
CA ARG A 721 -30.44 26.54 21.61
C ARG A 721 -30.72 27.94 22.16
N GLN A 722 -31.36 28.02 23.31
CA GLN A 722 -31.68 29.28 23.98
C GLN A 722 -31.31 29.18 25.45
N ASN A 723 -30.57 30.17 25.95
CA ASN A 723 -30.15 30.23 27.37
C ASN A 723 -29.51 28.93 27.92
N GLY A 724 -28.74 28.24 27.06
CA GLY A 724 -28.11 26.96 27.41
C GLY A 724 -29.02 25.73 27.38
N GLN A 725 -30.32 25.91 27.11
CA GLN A 725 -31.23 24.80 26.90
C GLN A 725 -31.36 24.48 25.40
N VAL A 726 -31.34 23.18 25.10
CA VAL A 726 -31.51 22.66 23.74
C VAL A 726 -32.96 22.11 23.64
N LYS A 727 -33.66 22.50 22.61
CA LYS A 727 -34.96 21.94 22.23
C LYS A 727 -34.91 21.39 20.83
N ALA A 728 -35.27 20.12 20.66
CA ALA A 728 -35.29 19.44 19.36
C ALA A 728 -36.69 18.83 19.12
N VAL A 729 -37.30 19.18 18.02
CA VAL A 729 -38.67 18.77 17.68
C VAL A 729 -38.76 18.46 16.20
N VAL A 730 -39.48 17.42 15.86
CA VAL A 730 -39.82 17.02 14.47
C VAL A 730 -41.31 16.83 14.40
N GLY A 731 -42.01 17.60 13.57
CA GLY A 731 -43.45 17.47 13.50
C GLY A 731 -44.11 18.50 12.56
N LEU A 732 -45.44 18.45 12.51
CA LEU A 732 -46.25 19.40 11.75
C LEU A 732 -46.22 20.78 12.42
N ASP A 733 -45.95 21.78 11.60
CA ASP A 733 -45.98 23.19 12.02
C ASP A 733 -46.82 24.02 11.00
N VAL A 734 -47.39 25.11 11.50
CA VAL A 734 -48.14 26.06 10.67
C VAL A 734 -47.22 27.20 10.31
N ILE A 735 -46.88 27.30 9.04
CA ILE A 735 -45.88 28.24 8.50
C ILE A 735 -46.59 29.39 7.80
N ALA A 736 -46.15 30.64 8.09
CA ALA A 736 -46.69 31.85 7.41
C ALA A 736 -46.33 31.81 5.90
N GLN A 737 -47.18 32.34 5.05
CA GLN A 737 -47.02 32.30 3.60
C GLN A 737 -45.76 33.03 3.09
N GLN A 738 -45.18 33.92 3.87
CA GLN A 738 -43.95 34.67 3.55
C GLN A 738 -42.70 33.93 4.01
N ASP A 739 -42.80 32.85 4.79
CA ASP A 739 -41.67 32.10 5.25
C ASP A 739 -41.01 31.30 4.12
N ALA A 740 -39.70 31.11 4.19
CA ALA A 740 -38.93 30.35 3.22
C ALA A 740 -39.40 28.88 3.07
N PHE A 741 -40.05 28.33 4.10
CA PHE A 741 -40.59 26.98 4.09
C PHE A 741 -41.94 26.86 3.44
N ALA A 742 -42.62 27.98 3.17
CA ALA A 742 -43.97 27.97 2.66
C ALA A 742 -44.09 27.55 1.18
N SER A 743 -43.06 27.83 0.36
CA SER A 743 -43.10 27.55 -1.07
C SER A 743 -41.84 26.79 -1.49
N LEU A 744 -41.97 25.48 -1.68
CA LEU A 744 -40.90 24.61 -2.16
C LEU A 744 -41.26 23.96 -3.49
N THR A 745 -40.30 23.66 -4.31
CA THR A 745 -40.51 22.70 -5.41
C THR A 745 -40.77 21.32 -4.77
N PRO A 746 -41.76 20.59 -5.22
CA PRO A 746 -42.05 19.25 -4.68
C PRO A 746 -40.79 18.37 -4.68
N CYS A 747 -40.57 17.64 -3.60
CA CYS A 747 -39.40 16.81 -3.31
C CYS A 747 -38.13 17.60 -2.93
N ASP A 748 -38.05 18.92 -2.98
CA ASP A 748 -36.93 19.68 -2.46
C ASP A 748 -36.84 19.58 -0.93
N ASN A 749 -35.61 19.64 -0.44
CA ASN A 749 -35.31 19.90 0.96
C ASN A 749 -34.91 21.36 1.12
N ILE A 750 -35.11 21.90 2.31
CA ILE A 750 -34.62 23.19 2.70
C ILE A 750 -34.08 23.13 4.13
N PHE A 751 -32.92 23.75 4.31
CA PHE A 751 -32.24 23.88 5.58
C PHE A 751 -32.06 25.36 5.87
N LYS A 752 -32.41 25.78 7.07
CA LYS A 752 -32.15 27.11 7.59
C LYS A 752 -31.25 26.97 8.80
N VAL A 753 -30.11 27.64 8.77
CA VAL A 753 -29.15 27.68 9.88
C VAL A 753 -29.07 29.11 10.38
N VAL A 754 -29.36 29.31 11.67
CA VAL A 754 -29.17 30.55 12.41
C VAL A 754 -27.94 30.35 13.27
N SER A 755 -26.93 31.18 13.10
CA SER A 755 -25.72 31.19 13.94
C SER A 755 -25.52 32.54 14.61
N GLN A 756 -24.48 32.66 15.42
CA GLN A 756 -24.16 33.92 16.08
C GLN A 756 -23.94 35.07 15.07
N TRP A 757 -23.38 34.77 13.90
CA TRP A 757 -23.07 35.75 12.87
C TRP A 757 -24.17 35.87 11.81
N TYR A 758 -25.04 34.88 11.65
CA TYR A 758 -26.13 34.84 10.68
C TYR A 758 -27.51 34.81 11.39
N GLN A 759 -27.80 35.83 12.23
CA GLN A 759 -29.09 35.95 12.96
C GLN A 759 -30.17 36.61 12.14
N ASP A 760 -29.89 37.80 11.63
CA ASP A 760 -30.89 38.62 10.91
C ASP A 760 -31.14 38.06 9.50
N ASN A 761 -30.11 37.50 8.88
CA ASN A 761 -30.16 36.83 7.57
C ASN A 761 -29.59 35.39 7.73
N PRO A 762 -30.43 34.43 8.06
CA PRO A 762 -29.98 33.01 8.22
C PRO A 762 -29.41 32.46 6.94
N LEU A 763 -28.48 31.51 7.09
CA LEU A 763 -28.02 30.71 5.95
C LEU A 763 -29.14 29.76 5.51
N ILE A 764 -29.52 29.82 4.23
CA ILE A 764 -30.52 28.93 3.64
C ILE A 764 -29.89 28.10 2.54
N ILE A 765 -30.02 26.76 2.64
CA ILE A 765 -29.63 25.81 1.62
C ILE A 765 -30.87 25.09 1.13
N ARG A 766 -31.14 25.15 -0.17
CA ARG A 766 -32.32 24.55 -0.77
C ARG A 766 -31.97 23.80 -2.05
N GLY A 767 -32.64 22.69 -2.30
CA GLY A 767 -32.51 21.89 -3.53
C GLY A 767 -33.04 20.48 -3.38
N PRO A 768 -32.76 19.60 -4.36
CA PRO A 768 -33.22 18.23 -4.31
C PRO A 768 -32.63 17.49 -3.12
N GLY A 769 -33.51 16.99 -2.24
CA GLY A 769 -33.12 16.27 -1.01
C GLY A 769 -32.97 14.76 -1.18
N ALA A 770 -33.15 14.27 -2.39
CA ALA A 770 -32.97 12.87 -2.79
C ALA A 770 -32.67 12.80 -4.29
N GLY A 771 -32.09 11.72 -4.71
CA GLY A 771 -31.82 11.45 -6.13
C GLY A 771 -30.51 10.74 -6.35
N ARG A 772 -30.49 9.84 -7.32
CA ARG A 772 -29.33 9.02 -7.69
C ARG A 772 -28.09 9.85 -8.01
N ASP A 773 -28.25 10.83 -8.91
CA ASP A 773 -27.13 11.63 -9.42
C ASP A 773 -26.59 12.60 -8.36
N VAL A 774 -27.47 13.31 -7.65
CA VAL A 774 -27.05 14.29 -6.63
C VAL A 774 -26.38 13.62 -5.42
N THR A 775 -26.82 12.43 -5.03
CA THR A 775 -26.19 11.69 -3.93
C THR A 775 -24.82 11.16 -4.37
N ALA A 776 -24.71 10.59 -5.57
CA ALA A 776 -23.42 10.15 -6.11
C ALA A 776 -22.43 11.33 -6.23
N ALA A 777 -22.89 12.48 -6.72
CA ALA A 777 -22.06 13.68 -6.79
C ALA A 777 -21.60 14.18 -5.40
N GLY A 778 -22.50 14.10 -4.39
CA GLY A 778 -22.14 14.44 -3.00
C GLY A 778 -21.05 13.52 -2.42
N LEU A 779 -21.12 12.23 -2.70
CA LEU A 779 -20.09 11.25 -2.32
C LEU A 779 -18.74 11.55 -3.01
N HIS A 780 -18.76 11.90 -4.30
CA HIS A 780 -17.54 12.35 -5.00
C HIS A 780 -16.95 13.63 -4.39
N SER A 781 -17.80 14.58 -3.96
CA SER A 781 -17.34 15.77 -3.25
C SER A 781 -16.62 15.39 -1.95
N ASP A 782 -17.17 14.47 -1.16
CA ASP A 782 -16.52 13.96 0.05
C ASP A 782 -15.21 13.27 -0.27
N LEU A 783 -15.14 12.47 -1.33
CA LEU A 783 -13.90 11.81 -1.78
C LEU A 783 -12.82 12.85 -2.12
N VAL A 784 -13.15 13.88 -2.88
CA VAL A 784 -12.24 14.99 -3.20
C VAL A 784 -11.76 15.71 -1.93
N ASN A 785 -12.68 15.98 -1.00
CA ASN A 785 -12.34 16.62 0.28
C ASN A 785 -11.44 15.74 1.14
N ALA A 786 -11.69 14.43 1.22
CA ALA A 786 -10.83 13.48 1.91
C ALA A 786 -9.41 13.50 1.31
N CYS A 787 -9.29 13.39 0.00
CA CYS A 787 -7.99 13.38 -0.68
C CYS A 787 -7.23 14.70 -0.46
N LYS A 788 -7.90 15.85 -0.50
CA LYS A 788 -7.29 17.16 -0.19
C LYS A 788 -6.80 17.26 1.25
N GLN A 789 -7.58 16.77 2.21
CA GLN A 789 -7.17 16.74 3.63
C GLN A 789 -5.98 15.83 3.87
N LEU A 790 -5.95 14.65 3.21
CA LEU A 790 -4.83 13.71 3.29
C LEU A 790 -3.56 14.31 2.67
N ALA A 791 -3.65 15.02 1.56
CA ALA A 791 -2.54 15.75 0.96
C ALA A 791 -2.05 16.90 1.88
N GLY A 792 -2.96 17.65 2.53
CA GLY A 792 -2.64 18.77 3.42
C GLY A 792 -1.97 18.39 4.74
N LYS A 793 -2.21 17.17 5.27
CA LYS A 793 -1.55 16.66 6.49
C LYS A 793 -0.03 16.62 6.39
N GLN A 794 0.55 16.58 5.20
CA GLN A 794 2.01 16.68 4.99
C GLN A 794 2.61 18.02 5.40
N HIS A 795 1.90 19.12 5.28
CA HIS A 795 2.42 20.44 5.62
C HIS A 795 2.54 20.68 7.13
N GLN A 796 1.65 20.07 7.93
CA GLN A 796 1.65 20.24 9.39
C GLN A 796 2.72 19.40 10.12
N VAL A 797 3.10 18.25 9.61
CA VAL A 797 4.19 17.44 10.18
C VAL A 797 5.55 18.12 9.95
N LYS A 798 5.72 18.87 8.86
CA LYS A 798 6.94 19.65 8.57
C LYS A 798 7.20 20.81 9.53
N LEU A 799 6.17 21.42 10.11
CA LEU A 799 6.33 22.57 11.02
C LEU A 799 6.63 22.20 12.48
N LYS A 800 6.36 20.95 12.89
CA LYS A 800 6.67 20.47 14.26
C LYS A 800 8.05 19.83 14.42
N GLY A 801 8.77 19.60 13.32
CA GLY A 801 10.14 19.03 13.32
C GLY A 801 11.26 20.08 13.20
N ILE A 802 10.94 21.38 13.22
CA ILE A 802 11.89 22.50 13.12
C ILE A 802 11.77 23.42 14.37
N ASN A 803 11.68 22.82 15.53
CA ASN A 803 11.90 23.58 16.79
C ASN A 803 12.79 22.75 17.72
#